data_c493195e58c540234f7fef76a4661452
#
_entry.id   c493195e58c540234f7fef76a4661452
#
_cell.length_a   1.000
_cell.length_b   1.000
_cell.length_c   1.000
_cell.angle_alpha   90.00
_cell.angle_beta   90.00
_cell.angle_gamma   90.00
#
_symmetry.space_group_name_H-M   'P 1'
#
loop_
_entity.id
_entity.type
_entity.pdbx_description
1 polymer ?
#
loop_
_entity_poly.entity_id
_entity_poly.type
_entity_poly.pdbx_seq_one_letter_code
_entity_poly.pdbx_strand_id
1 'polypeptide(L)'
;MLIRYHCFYYALGLLCLTLGKVLHPLFYLLLGVYAIFVYRRLSLYHLCLMILLCIIFYLQPHHILQLPSVIEGEVIKASEKYCYLKTDIGTVKLYHQEAIEYGDVIKAKVAPLELYENTNDYAFCERDYLYGQKIFHKAYLQTLLKQQHHPTFYHWLEQRLSDHQDINDYQKLFILGERNESIHDDYQVLTDLSLVHMFALSGMHIHILYALIKNVLSLFLPRSLSRLITYLLIGFYIFSIPMLVSLYRAFFVLLLYDLLKKWLNKLDVFAILIMASLFYNPYIIFNISFVFSYFVYFIVLLTQHMRYSSFWIYLSSLPIILTLNAQIPLIAFFVSDILNLFIEYFYSLCIFSIIFPALEIILKYYVRVFQSILSFLETINHFIVFSKPTLAWLVLFYFFYFRLLLRQELQHRYRHDICALVSLMLVLNVWSQYKIYGEVTMIDVGQGDCTLIRLPMNQGHILIDTGGHQEYDLATQTIIPYLKSVGISHLDYVYISHDDFDHCGALDSLLEHFSVGQVIDSFEESRQIGCAHIQMLKSDKIYSDSNDQSLLMYVTLPAMNILFMGDASVAVEKDVEKQLQDLDVDVLKVSHHGSATATSATFLSQIHPEIAMIGVKKDNMYHHPSLEVIERLQRKGITILRTDQDGMFHIRFYGKERYILR
;
A
#
# COMPACT_ATOMS: atom_id res chain seq x y z
N MET A 1 -29.91 30.09 6.63
CA MET A 1 -30.26 29.04 7.62
C MET A 1 -30.51 27.65 7.01
N LEU A 2 -30.92 27.54 5.74
CA LEU A 2 -31.26 26.28 5.06
C LEU A 2 -30.09 25.31 4.85
N ILE A 3 -28.83 25.73 4.87
CA ILE A 3 -27.66 24.90 4.56
C ILE A 3 -26.91 24.43 5.84
N ARG A 4 -27.04 25.15 6.95
CA ARG A 4 -26.34 24.85 8.19
C ARG A 4 -26.77 23.47 8.74
N TYR A 5 -25.79 22.62 9.03
CA TYR A 5 -25.93 21.22 9.48
C TYR A 5 -26.36 20.23 8.38
N HIS A 6 -26.45 20.64 7.10
CA HIS A 6 -26.94 19.77 6.04
C HIS A 6 -25.90 19.41 4.98
N CYS A 7 -24.78 20.17 4.87
CA CYS A 7 -23.73 19.90 3.86
C CYS A 7 -23.14 18.48 3.96
N PHE A 8 -23.10 17.92 5.17
CA PHE A 8 -22.57 16.59 5.40
C PHE A 8 -23.42 15.50 4.71
N TYR A 9 -24.74 15.68 4.66
CA TYR A 9 -25.63 14.75 3.95
C TYR A 9 -25.35 14.74 2.45
N TYR A 10 -25.07 15.88 1.87
CA TYR A 10 -24.74 15.98 0.42
C TYR A 10 -23.39 15.35 0.14
N ALA A 11 -22.40 15.58 1.01
CA ALA A 11 -21.07 14.99 0.87
C ALA A 11 -21.09 13.46 0.94
N LEU A 12 -21.91 12.87 1.82
CA LEU A 12 -22.11 11.41 1.90
C LEU A 12 -22.78 10.87 0.64
N GLY A 13 -23.80 11.54 0.10
CA GLY A 13 -24.43 11.15 -1.16
C GLY A 13 -23.46 11.16 -2.33
N LEU A 14 -22.63 12.22 -2.42
CA LEU A 14 -21.60 12.33 -3.44
C LEU A 14 -20.51 11.28 -3.28
N LEU A 15 -20.13 10.97 -2.03
CA LEU A 15 -19.17 9.91 -1.73
C LEU A 15 -19.70 8.54 -2.17
N CYS A 16 -20.96 8.20 -1.87
CA CYS A 16 -21.58 6.95 -2.33
C CYS A 16 -21.59 6.86 -3.87
N LEU A 17 -21.90 7.96 -4.56
CA LEU A 17 -21.85 8.02 -6.02
C LEU A 17 -20.43 7.77 -6.54
N THR A 18 -19.43 8.41 -5.94
CA THR A 18 -18.02 8.27 -6.32
C THR A 18 -17.54 6.83 -6.12
N LEU A 19 -17.86 6.23 -4.97
CA LEU A 19 -17.52 4.83 -4.68
C LEU A 19 -18.21 3.87 -5.66
N GLY A 20 -19.46 4.16 -6.07
CA GLY A 20 -20.17 3.40 -7.10
C GLY A 20 -19.52 3.48 -8.48
N LYS A 21 -19.00 4.67 -8.83
CA LYS A 21 -18.33 4.92 -10.12
C LYS A 21 -16.93 4.32 -10.19
N VAL A 22 -16.20 4.32 -9.08
CA VAL A 22 -14.75 4.04 -9.06
C VAL A 22 -14.41 2.67 -8.48
N LEU A 23 -15.13 2.20 -7.45
CA LEU A 23 -14.82 0.93 -6.77
C LEU A 23 -15.77 -0.19 -7.19
N HIS A 24 -17.07 -0.07 -6.87
CA HIS A 24 -18.00 -1.17 -7.09
C HIS A 24 -19.45 -0.69 -7.24
N PRO A 25 -20.23 -1.17 -8.23
CA PRO A 25 -21.62 -0.77 -8.48
C PRO A 25 -22.58 -0.94 -7.30
N LEU A 26 -22.28 -1.80 -6.32
CA LEU A 26 -23.07 -1.99 -5.11
C LEU A 26 -23.30 -0.67 -4.34
N PHE A 27 -22.38 0.28 -4.42
CA PHE A 27 -22.53 1.59 -3.78
C PHE A 27 -23.65 2.45 -4.39
N TYR A 28 -24.09 2.17 -5.63
CA TYR A 28 -25.31 2.82 -6.18
C TYR A 28 -26.57 2.37 -5.47
N LEU A 29 -26.66 1.10 -5.01
CA LEU A 29 -27.76 0.63 -4.17
C LEU A 29 -27.74 1.34 -2.83
N LEU A 30 -26.57 1.52 -2.25
CA LEU A 30 -26.40 2.25 -1.00
C LEU A 30 -26.81 3.71 -1.16
N LEU A 31 -26.48 4.36 -2.28
CA LEU A 31 -26.95 5.70 -2.62
C LEU A 31 -28.48 5.77 -2.70
N GLY A 32 -29.14 4.78 -3.31
CA GLY A 32 -30.60 4.68 -3.35
C GLY A 32 -31.25 4.60 -1.96
N VAL A 33 -30.75 3.74 -1.09
CA VAL A 33 -31.19 3.63 0.30
C VAL A 33 -30.93 4.94 1.05
N TYR A 34 -29.78 5.54 0.86
CA TYR A 34 -29.41 6.82 1.45
C TYR A 34 -30.31 7.97 0.99
N ALA A 35 -30.69 8.00 -0.28
CA ALA A 35 -31.64 8.99 -0.82
C ALA A 35 -33.01 8.91 -0.12
N ILE A 36 -33.52 7.70 0.14
CA ILE A 36 -34.74 7.50 0.92
C ILE A 36 -34.58 8.03 2.35
N PHE A 37 -33.44 7.78 2.98
CA PHE A 37 -33.12 8.30 4.31
C PHE A 37 -33.11 9.85 4.32
N VAL A 38 -32.43 10.50 3.35
CA VAL A 38 -32.38 11.96 3.21
C VAL A 38 -33.80 12.54 3.02
N TYR A 39 -34.62 11.92 2.17
CA TYR A 39 -36.01 12.33 1.97
C TYR A 39 -36.81 12.30 3.27
N ARG A 40 -36.73 11.17 4.00
CA ARG A 40 -37.50 10.97 5.24
C ARG A 40 -37.04 11.85 6.40
N ARG A 41 -35.72 12.12 6.46
CA ARG A 41 -35.11 12.85 7.59
C ARG A 41 -35.12 14.36 7.40
N LEU A 42 -34.96 14.83 6.18
CA LEU A 42 -34.79 16.27 5.87
C LEU A 42 -36.03 16.82 5.13
N SER A 43 -36.09 16.64 3.83
CA SER A 43 -37.24 17.01 2.99
C SER A 43 -36.94 16.67 1.52
N LEU A 44 -37.96 16.79 0.64
CA LEU A 44 -37.81 16.68 -0.80
C LEU A 44 -36.82 17.70 -1.38
N TYR A 45 -36.78 18.93 -0.84
CA TYR A 45 -35.84 19.98 -1.28
C TYR A 45 -34.38 19.53 -1.13
N HIS A 46 -34.01 18.97 0.02
CA HIS A 46 -32.65 18.49 0.26
C HIS A 46 -32.28 17.28 -0.60
N LEU A 47 -33.25 16.39 -0.85
CA LEU A 47 -33.08 15.28 -1.78
C LEU A 47 -32.81 15.79 -3.21
N CYS A 48 -33.63 16.76 -3.70
CA CYS A 48 -33.44 17.34 -5.03
C CYS A 48 -32.09 18.03 -5.17
N LEU A 49 -31.64 18.76 -4.14
CA LEU A 49 -30.32 19.40 -4.13
C LEU A 49 -29.19 18.37 -4.15
N MET A 50 -29.29 17.31 -3.38
CA MET A 50 -28.30 16.21 -3.39
C MET A 50 -28.26 15.54 -4.77
N ILE A 51 -29.40 15.23 -5.37
CA ILE A 51 -29.48 14.64 -6.70
C ILE A 51 -28.88 15.58 -7.75
N LEU A 52 -29.18 16.87 -7.68
CA LEU A 52 -28.60 17.86 -8.58
C LEU A 52 -27.08 17.87 -8.50
N LEU A 53 -26.50 17.88 -7.31
CA LEU A 53 -25.05 17.80 -7.09
C LEU A 53 -24.47 16.49 -7.66
N CYS A 54 -25.15 15.37 -7.44
CA CYS A 54 -24.75 14.07 -8.00
C CYS A 54 -24.80 14.08 -9.55
N ILE A 55 -25.82 14.69 -10.16
CA ILE A 55 -25.91 14.82 -11.63
C ILE A 55 -24.78 15.69 -12.15
N ILE A 56 -24.52 16.86 -11.55
CA ILE A 56 -23.43 17.75 -11.97
C ILE A 56 -22.08 17.01 -11.91
N PHE A 57 -21.84 16.29 -10.82
CA PHE A 57 -20.62 15.50 -10.67
C PHE A 57 -20.51 14.38 -11.70
N TYR A 58 -21.60 13.65 -11.96
CA TYR A 58 -21.61 12.54 -12.92
C TYR A 58 -21.37 13.01 -14.35
N LEU A 59 -21.93 14.18 -14.72
CA LEU A 59 -21.78 14.78 -16.03
C LEU A 59 -20.44 15.49 -16.23
N GLN A 60 -19.64 15.66 -15.17
CA GLN A 60 -18.31 16.26 -15.30
C GLN A 60 -17.43 15.39 -16.20
N PRO A 61 -16.90 15.92 -17.30
CA PRO A 61 -16.06 15.17 -18.21
C PRO A 61 -14.71 14.86 -17.54
N HIS A 62 -14.38 13.59 -17.46
CA HIS A 62 -13.07 13.11 -17.04
C HIS A 62 -12.40 12.46 -18.27
N HIS A 63 -12.08 13.28 -19.28
CA HIS A 63 -11.36 12.80 -20.46
C HIS A 63 -9.87 12.70 -20.12
N ILE A 64 -9.35 11.50 -20.17
CA ILE A 64 -7.91 11.25 -20.16
C ILE A 64 -7.46 11.44 -21.60
N LEU A 65 -6.76 12.54 -21.88
CA LEU A 65 -6.19 12.83 -23.20
C LEU A 65 -5.04 11.87 -23.47
N GLN A 66 -4.81 11.53 -24.74
CA GLN A 66 -3.66 10.70 -25.10
C GLN A 66 -2.34 11.46 -24.86
N LEU A 67 -1.33 10.74 -24.40
CA LEU A 67 0.00 11.32 -24.17
C LEU A 67 0.70 11.57 -25.51
N PRO A 68 1.04 12.82 -25.85
CA PRO A 68 1.80 13.12 -27.06
C PRO A 68 3.25 12.67 -26.93
N SER A 69 3.93 12.44 -28.08
CA SER A 69 5.35 12.04 -28.10
C SER A 69 6.32 13.12 -27.62
N VAL A 70 5.88 14.38 -27.60
CA VAL A 70 6.63 15.52 -27.05
C VAL A 70 5.74 16.24 -26.06
N ILE A 71 6.25 16.43 -24.84
CA ILE A 71 5.56 17.13 -23.76
C ILE A 71 6.39 18.32 -23.29
N GLU A 72 5.71 19.35 -22.81
CA GLU A 72 6.33 20.52 -22.18
C GLU A 72 5.57 20.84 -20.90
N GLY A 73 6.29 21.16 -19.82
CA GLY A 73 5.64 21.47 -18.54
C GLY A 73 6.62 21.85 -17.45
N GLU A 74 6.05 22.12 -16.28
CA GLU A 74 6.75 22.49 -15.05
C GLU A 74 6.88 21.27 -14.14
N VAL A 75 8.07 21.06 -13.58
CA VAL A 75 8.35 20.01 -12.62
C VAL A 75 7.81 20.40 -11.25
N ILE A 76 6.79 19.68 -10.79
CA ILE A 76 6.11 19.91 -9.51
C ILE A 76 6.55 18.96 -8.40
N LYS A 77 7.36 17.96 -8.72
CA LYS A 77 8.06 17.07 -7.81
C LYS A 77 9.25 16.46 -8.54
N ALA A 78 10.41 16.44 -7.92
CA ALA A 78 11.62 15.83 -8.45
C ALA A 78 12.13 14.74 -7.52
N SER A 79 12.75 13.70 -8.10
CA SER A 79 13.47 12.62 -7.43
C SER A 79 14.60 12.19 -8.38
N GLU A 80 15.57 11.46 -7.90
CA GLU A 80 16.72 11.01 -8.72
C GLU A 80 16.31 10.16 -9.93
N LYS A 81 15.25 9.37 -9.81
CA LYS A 81 14.81 8.41 -10.85
C LYS A 81 13.58 8.87 -11.63
N TYR A 82 12.81 9.82 -11.11
CA TYR A 82 11.58 10.29 -11.76
C TYR A 82 11.19 11.70 -11.31
N CYS A 83 10.39 12.37 -12.14
CA CYS A 83 9.76 13.63 -11.78
C CYS A 83 8.25 13.61 -12.09
N TYR A 84 7.49 14.52 -11.46
CA TYR A 84 6.11 14.79 -11.83
C TYR A 84 6.07 16.09 -12.63
N LEU A 85 5.69 15.97 -13.89
CA LEU A 85 5.65 17.08 -14.82
C LEU A 85 4.20 17.52 -15.03
N LYS A 86 3.89 18.76 -14.69
CA LYS A 86 2.60 19.38 -14.92
C LYS A 86 2.55 19.95 -16.34
N THR A 87 1.72 19.35 -17.20
CA THR A 87 1.56 19.67 -18.61
C THR A 87 0.13 20.14 -18.91
N ASP A 88 -0.13 20.56 -20.12
CA ASP A 88 -1.48 20.95 -20.60
C ASP A 88 -2.49 19.79 -20.57
N ILE A 89 -2.01 18.55 -20.69
CA ILE A 89 -2.85 17.33 -20.65
C ILE A 89 -3.05 16.78 -19.23
N GLY A 90 -2.42 17.37 -18.22
CA GLY A 90 -2.41 16.92 -16.84
C GLY A 90 -1.01 16.62 -16.32
N THR A 91 -0.93 16.00 -15.16
CA THR A 91 0.36 15.62 -14.56
C THR A 91 0.81 14.27 -15.11
N VAL A 92 2.09 14.18 -15.49
CA VAL A 92 2.75 12.98 -16.03
C VAL A 92 3.86 12.56 -15.07
N LYS A 93 3.94 11.26 -14.74
CA LYS A 93 5.11 10.68 -14.05
C LYS A 93 6.16 10.34 -15.10
N LEU A 94 7.26 11.07 -15.10
CA LEU A 94 8.35 10.93 -16.09
C LEU A 94 9.56 10.31 -15.43
N TYR A 95 9.99 9.12 -15.87
CA TYR A 95 11.24 8.49 -15.47
C TYR A 95 12.39 9.07 -16.28
N HIS A 96 13.52 9.35 -15.62
CA HIS A 96 14.70 9.96 -16.23
C HIS A 96 15.99 9.55 -15.49
N GLN A 97 17.13 9.84 -16.11
CA GLN A 97 18.47 9.73 -15.54
C GLN A 97 19.18 11.09 -15.53
N GLU A 98 18.50 12.14 -15.94
CA GLU A 98 19.00 13.50 -16.06
C GLU A 98 18.85 14.25 -14.73
N ALA A 99 19.67 15.28 -14.50
CA ALA A 99 19.53 16.18 -13.36
C ALA A 99 18.37 17.14 -13.59
N ILE A 100 17.18 16.78 -13.08
CA ILE A 100 15.95 17.59 -13.16
C ILE A 100 15.53 17.98 -11.75
N GLU A 101 15.29 19.28 -11.55
CA GLU A 101 14.96 19.84 -10.25
C GLU A 101 13.52 20.35 -10.19
N TYR A 102 13.00 20.52 -8.96
CA TYR A 102 11.70 21.13 -8.72
C TYR A 102 11.62 22.53 -9.33
N GLY A 103 10.53 22.85 -10.03
CA GLY A 103 10.33 24.17 -10.67
C GLY A 103 10.99 24.32 -12.04
N ASP A 104 11.73 23.33 -12.51
CA ASP A 104 12.23 23.33 -13.87
C ASP A 104 11.11 23.31 -14.89
N VAL A 105 11.25 24.08 -15.96
CA VAL A 105 10.39 23.96 -17.15
C VAL A 105 11.15 23.16 -18.19
N ILE A 106 10.63 21.97 -18.49
CA ILE A 106 11.28 21.04 -19.44
C ILE A 106 10.38 20.79 -20.64
N LYS A 107 11.04 20.62 -21.81
CA LYS A 107 10.44 20.08 -23.02
C LYS A 107 11.18 18.81 -23.37
N ALA A 108 10.43 17.72 -23.53
CA ALA A 108 11.01 16.39 -23.64
C ALA A 108 10.27 15.53 -24.67
N LYS A 109 11.04 14.71 -25.40
CA LYS A 109 10.49 13.60 -26.17
C LYS A 109 10.36 12.40 -25.24
N VAL A 110 9.19 11.76 -25.20
CA VAL A 110 8.84 10.72 -24.25
C VAL A 110 8.30 9.47 -24.92
N ALA A 111 8.55 8.33 -24.29
CA ALA A 111 7.89 7.06 -24.62
C ALA A 111 6.84 6.75 -23.54
N PRO A 112 5.58 6.51 -23.92
CA PRO A 112 4.55 6.14 -22.96
C PRO A 112 4.88 4.81 -22.30
N LEU A 113 4.60 4.70 -21.00
CA LEU A 113 4.66 3.46 -20.23
C LEU A 113 3.24 3.08 -19.81
N GLU A 114 2.95 1.79 -19.85
CA GLU A 114 1.66 1.30 -19.37
C GLU A 114 1.56 1.42 -17.84
N LEU A 115 0.38 1.78 -17.38
CA LEU A 115 0.02 1.71 -15.97
C LEU A 115 -0.57 0.33 -15.71
N TYR A 116 0.21 -0.54 -15.12
CA TYR A 116 -0.22 -1.91 -14.83
C TYR A 116 -1.20 -1.94 -13.65
N GLU A 117 -2.18 -2.80 -13.77
CA GLU A 117 -2.97 -3.25 -12.64
C GLU A 117 -2.12 -4.16 -11.76
N ASN A 118 -2.52 -4.29 -10.51
CA ASN A 118 -1.85 -5.19 -9.60
C ASN A 118 -2.14 -6.65 -9.99
N THR A 119 -1.10 -7.45 -10.06
CA THR A 119 -1.19 -8.88 -10.38
C THR A 119 -1.18 -9.76 -9.13
N ASN A 120 -0.81 -9.21 -7.97
CA ASN A 120 -0.82 -9.91 -6.70
C ASN A 120 -1.95 -9.42 -5.79
N ASP A 121 -2.60 -10.33 -5.10
CA ASP A 121 -3.60 -10.00 -4.08
C ASP A 121 -3.00 -9.12 -2.98
N TYR A 122 -3.75 -8.10 -2.58
CA TYR A 122 -3.38 -7.16 -1.51
C TYR A 122 -2.11 -6.34 -1.74
N ALA A 123 -1.43 -6.45 -2.86
CA ALA A 123 -0.25 -5.65 -3.13
C ALA A 123 -0.59 -4.20 -3.50
N PHE A 124 0.43 -3.36 -3.53
CA PHE A 124 0.32 -1.96 -3.90
C PHE A 124 -0.04 -1.80 -5.39
N CYS A 125 -1.12 -1.08 -5.70
CA CYS A 125 -1.51 -0.78 -7.07
C CYS A 125 -0.99 0.60 -7.49
N GLU A 126 0.06 0.66 -8.32
CA GLU A 126 0.64 1.92 -8.80
C GLU A 126 -0.39 2.77 -9.56
N ARG A 127 -1.22 2.15 -10.40
CA ARG A 127 -2.27 2.85 -11.15
C ARG A 127 -3.20 3.62 -10.22
N ASP A 128 -3.76 2.95 -9.23
CA ASP A 128 -4.73 3.55 -8.31
C ASP A 128 -4.08 4.65 -7.47
N TYR A 129 -2.83 4.43 -7.02
CA TYR A 129 -2.05 5.44 -6.32
C TYR A 129 -1.83 6.70 -7.16
N LEU A 130 -1.45 6.57 -8.43
CA LEU A 130 -1.24 7.70 -9.33
C LEU A 130 -2.57 8.39 -9.68
N TYR A 131 -3.63 7.64 -9.91
CA TYR A 131 -4.97 8.19 -10.13
C TYR A 131 -5.45 8.98 -8.92
N GLY A 132 -5.17 8.49 -7.71
CA GLY A 132 -5.43 9.22 -6.47
C GLY A 132 -4.71 10.57 -6.38
N GLN A 133 -3.59 10.72 -7.08
CA GLN A 133 -2.84 11.97 -7.21
C GLN A 133 -3.20 12.76 -8.47
N LYS A 134 -4.21 12.33 -9.24
CA LYS A 134 -4.61 12.92 -10.53
C LYS A 134 -3.50 12.81 -11.60
N ILE A 135 -2.72 11.73 -11.55
CA ILE A 135 -1.67 11.40 -12.53
C ILE A 135 -2.19 10.22 -13.35
N PHE A 136 -2.45 10.45 -14.63
CA PHE A 136 -3.05 9.46 -15.51
C PHE A 136 -2.07 8.90 -16.54
N HIS A 137 -0.86 9.46 -16.61
CA HIS A 137 0.17 9.07 -17.56
C HIS A 137 1.50 8.82 -16.89
N LYS A 138 2.20 7.82 -17.41
CA LYS A 138 3.55 7.43 -17.04
C LYS A 138 4.37 7.34 -18.32
N ALA A 139 5.59 7.84 -18.31
CA ALA A 139 6.44 7.86 -19.48
C ALA A 139 7.92 7.73 -19.09
N TYR A 140 8.75 7.34 -20.06
CA TYR A 140 10.20 7.38 -19.97
C TYR A 140 10.73 8.52 -20.84
N LEU A 141 11.71 9.26 -20.32
CA LEU A 141 12.40 10.33 -21.03
C LEU A 141 13.33 9.72 -22.09
N GLN A 142 13.03 9.97 -23.37
CA GLN A 142 13.90 9.57 -24.47
C GLN A 142 14.98 10.61 -24.74
N THR A 143 14.58 11.88 -24.79
CA THR A 143 15.49 12.98 -25.11
C THR A 143 14.98 14.27 -24.46
N LEU A 144 15.85 14.91 -23.70
CA LEU A 144 15.60 16.23 -23.13
C LEU A 144 15.88 17.29 -24.24
N LEU A 145 14.83 17.97 -24.72
CA LEU A 145 14.95 18.95 -25.81
C LEU A 145 15.28 20.34 -25.29
N LYS A 146 14.74 20.69 -24.13
CA LYS A 146 14.95 21.97 -23.47
C LYS A 146 14.78 21.84 -21.97
N GLN A 147 15.62 22.48 -21.20
CA GLN A 147 15.48 22.65 -19.75
C GLN A 147 15.74 24.12 -19.40
N GLN A 148 14.86 24.67 -18.59
CA GLN A 148 14.99 26.02 -18.04
C GLN A 148 14.85 25.94 -16.54
N HIS A 149 15.92 26.27 -15.83
CA HIS A 149 15.90 26.34 -14.40
C HIS A 149 15.29 27.65 -13.92
N HIS A 150 14.28 27.58 -13.08
CA HIS A 150 13.64 28.74 -12.45
C HIS A 150 13.84 28.66 -10.94
N PRO A 151 14.61 29.59 -10.33
CA PRO A 151 14.74 29.65 -8.91
C PRO A 151 13.38 29.94 -8.26
N THR A 152 12.91 29.04 -7.42
CA THR A 152 11.63 29.12 -6.72
C THR A 152 11.86 29.44 -5.22
N PHE A 153 10.78 29.75 -4.51
CA PHE A 153 10.83 29.87 -3.05
C PHE A 153 11.24 28.56 -2.37
N TYR A 154 10.93 27.43 -2.98
CA TYR A 154 11.38 26.10 -2.57
C TYR A 154 12.92 26.04 -2.50
N HIS A 155 13.65 26.40 -3.59
CA HIS A 155 15.12 26.43 -3.61
C HIS A 155 15.70 27.42 -2.60
N TRP A 156 15.03 28.57 -2.41
CA TRP A 156 15.44 29.53 -1.40
C TRP A 156 15.33 28.96 0.03
N LEU A 157 14.29 28.15 0.30
CA LEU A 157 14.17 27.43 1.58
C LEU A 157 15.22 26.35 1.69
N GLU A 158 15.39 25.53 0.65
CA GLU A 158 16.36 24.43 0.63
C GLU A 158 17.78 24.91 0.93
N GLN A 159 18.21 26.02 0.34
CA GLN A 159 19.53 26.61 0.58
C GLN A 159 19.74 27.15 2.00
N ARG A 160 18.67 27.21 2.80
CA ARG A 160 18.73 27.68 4.21
C ARG A 160 18.63 26.55 5.21
N LEU A 161 18.47 25.32 4.72
CA LEU A 161 18.52 24.16 5.59
C LEU A 161 19.97 23.92 6.04
N SER A 162 20.13 23.14 7.09
CA SER A 162 21.44 22.83 7.67
C SER A 162 22.37 22.15 6.66
N ASP A 163 23.65 22.47 6.71
CA ASP A 163 24.70 21.77 5.97
C ASP A 163 25.00 20.37 6.58
N HIS A 164 24.56 20.10 7.81
CA HIS A 164 24.71 18.79 8.44
C HIS A 164 23.63 17.82 7.94
N GLN A 165 24.01 16.78 7.26
CA GLN A 165 23.11 15.83 6.60
C GLN A 165 22.05 15.28 7.56
N ASP A 166 22.46 14.81 8.76
CA ASP A 166 21.54 14.27 9.77
C ASP A 166 20.39 15.24 10.11
N ILE A 167 20.65 16.55 10.14
CA ILE A 167 19.68 17.60 10.42
C ILE A 167 18.88 17.94 9.17
N ASN A 168 19.59 18.07 8.03
CA ASN A 168 19.03 18.47 6.75
C ASN A 168 17.87 17.57 6.34
N ASP A 169 18.02 16.25 6.47
CA ASP A 169 17.03 15.28 6.06
C ASP A 169 15.72 15.41 6.85
N TYR A 170 15.80 15.64 8.15
CA TYR A 170 14.61 15.94 8.96
C TYR A 170 14.01 17.31 8.66
N GLN A 171 14.84 18.32 8.40
CA GLN A 171 14.34 19.62 7.95
C GLN A 171 13.65 19.52 6.59
N LYS A 172 14.21 18.78 5.62
CA LYS A 172 13.55 18.50 4.33
C LYS A 172 12.20 17.83 4.53
N LEU A 173 12.14 16.82 5.39
CA LEU A 173 10.91 16.11 5.68
C LEU A 173 9.85 17.04 6.30
N PHE A 174 10.19 17.82 7.34
CA PHE A 174 9.24 18.64 8.08
C PHE A 174 8.92 19.99 7.43
N ILE A 175 9.76 20.49 6.54
CA ILE A 175 9.60 21.82 5.95
C ILE A 175 9.22 21.73 4.48
N LEU A 176 9.86 20.83 3.71
CA LEU A 176 9.59 20.67 2.29
C LEU A 176 8.65 19.49 1.99
N GLY A 177 8.45 18.59 2.96
CA GLY A 177 7.65 17.37 2.77
C GLY A 177 8.36 16.31 1.94
N GLU A 178 9.68 16.37 1.87
CA GLU A 178 10.51 15.44 1.11
C GLU A 178 11.14 14.39 2.01
N ARG A 179 11.25 13.18 1.50
CA ARG A 179 11.85 12.05 2.17
C ARG A 179 13.12 11.64 1.44
N ASN A 180 14.24 11.65 2.16
CA ASN A 180 15.53 11.16 1.68
C ASN A 180 15.74 9.70 2.08
N GLU A 181 16.63 9.00 1.37
CA GLU A 181 16.97 7.59 1.66
C GLU A 181 17.65 7.44 3.04
N SER A 182 18.40 8.44 3.49
CA SER A 182 19.12 8.43 4.77
C SER A 182 18.24 8.28 6.03
N ILE A 183 16.95 8.67 5.96
CA ILE A 183 15.98 8.49 7.05
C ILE A 183 15.03 7.33 6.79
N HIS A 184 15.42 6.42 5.86
CA HIS A 184 14.57 5.29 5.49
C HIS A 184 14.30 4.37 6.68
N ASP A 185 15.32 4.03 7.45
CA ASP A 185 15.22 3.12 8.60
C ASP A 185 14.32 3.69 9.69
N ASP A 186 14.50 4.97 10.05
CA ASP A 186 13.63 5.64 11.02
C ASP A 186 12.16 5.67 10.56
N TYR A 187 11.98 5.89 9.24
CA TYR A 187 10.64 5.88 8.64
C TYR A 187 10.03 4.48 8.62
N GLN A 188 10.85 3.44 8.41
CA GLN A 188 10.40 2.04 8.45
C GLN A 188 9.94 1.65 9.86
N VAL A 189 10.72 1.97 10.90
CA VAL A 189 10.34 1.75 12.30
C VAL A 189 8.99 2.41 12.62
N LEU A 190 8.78 3.66 12.18
CA LEU A 190 7.51 4.36 12.37
C LEU A 190 6.35 3.74 11.59
N THR A 191 6.64 3.16 10.41
CA THR A 191 5.66 2.43 9.62
C THR A 191 5.23 1.15 10.32
N ASP A 192 6.17 0.39 10.86
CA ASP A 192 5.92 -0.83 11.63
C ASP A 192 5.17 -0.56 12.92
N LEU A 193 5.44 0.58 13.57
CA LEU A 193 4.66 1.10 14.69
C LEU A 193 3.30 1.68 14.27
N SER A 194 3.01 1.76 12.95
CA SER A 194 1.80 2.44 12.41
C SER A 194 1.69 3.92 12.81
N LEU A 195 2.80 4.57 13.14
CA LEU A 195 2.91 5.96 13.60
C LEU A 195 3.49 6.91 12.53
N VAL A 196 3.77 6.40 11.34
CA VAL A 196 4.34 7.17 10.21
C VAL A 196 3.52 8.43 9.87
N HIS A 197 2.22 8.39 10.08
CA HIS A 197 1.32 9.54 9.84
C HIS A 197 1.59 10.75 10.73
N MET A 198 2.26 10.58 11.86
CA MET A 198 2.68 11.67 12.74
C MET A 198 3.93 12.36 12.21
N PHE A 199 4.78 11.60 11.51
CA PHE A 199 6.05 12.08 10.99
C PHE A 199 5.91 12.77 9.63
N ALA A 200 4.91 12.39 8.85
CA ALA A 200 4.58 13.12 7.62
C ALA A 200 4.02 14.51 7.93
N LEU A 201 4.31 15.49 7.08
CA LEU A 201 3.71 16.83 7.19
C LEU A 201 2.18 16.75 7.24
N SER A 202 1.61 17.13 8.37
CA SER A 202 0.21 16.92 8.71
C SER A 202 -0.52 18.22 9.08
N GLY A 203 -1.83 18.10 9.33
CA GLY A 203 -2.64 19.21 9.81
C GLY A 203 -2.16 19.83 11.14
N MET A 204 -1.55 19.03 12.00
CA MET A 204 -0.94 19.49 13.25
C MET A 204 0.15 20.55 12.98
N HIS A 205 1.05 20.30 12.05
CA HIS A 205 2.12 21.19 11.65
C HIS A 205 1.59 22.57 11.19
N ILE A 206 0.49 22.57 10.43
CA ILE A 206 -0.18 23.83 10.02
C ILE A 206 -0.78 24.57 11.21
N HIS A 207 -1.33 23.89 12.20
CA HIS A 207 -1.85 24.53 13.40
C HIS A 207 -0.74 25.16 14.24
N ILE A 208 0.41 24.47 14.38
CA ILE A 208 1.59 25.00 15.08
C ILE A 208 2.10 26.25 14.35
N LEU A 209 2.32 26.15 13.03
CA LEU A 209 2.79 27.27 12.22
C LEU A 209 1.84 28.46 12.28
N TYR A 210 0.53 28.21 12.19
CA TYR A 210 -0.49 29.25 12.33
C TYR A 210 -0.43 29.93 13.71
N ALA A 211 -0.35 29.15 14.78
CA ALA A 211 -0.27 29.69 16.13
C ALA A 211 1.00 30.54 16.33
N LEU A 212 2.13 30.05 15.86
CA LEU A 212 3.44 30.70 15.95
C LEU A 212 3.44 32.05 15.21
N ILE A 213 3.12 32.05 13.92
CA ILE A 213 3.11 33.26 13.09
C ILE A 213 2.11 34.28 13.65
N LYS A 214 0.87 33.84 13.93
CA LYS A 214 -0.19 34.72 14.45
C LYS A 214 0.20 35.34 15.78
N ASN A 215 0.79 34.58 16.72
CA ASN A 215 1.18 35.09 18.02
C ASN A 215 2.27 36.14 17.89
N VAL A 216 3.31 35.89 17.07
CA VAL A 216 4.37 36.87 16.79
C VAL A 216 3.79 38.14 16.17
N LEU A 217 2.97 37.99 15.11
CA LEU A 217 2.37 39.17 14.46
C LEU A 217 1.41 39.95 15.38
N SER A 218 0.72 39.27 16.30
CA SER A 218 -0.20 39.91 17.23
C SER A 218 0.48 40.79 18.28
N LEU A 219 1.81 40.72 18.44
CA LEU A 219 2.61 41.62 19.26
C LEU A 219 2.71 43.02 18.62
N PHE A 220 2.63 43.12 17.31
CA PHE A 220 2.87 44.35 16.56
C PHE A 220 1.64 44.83 15.78
N LEU A 221 0.66 43.96 15.52
CA LEU A 221 -0.46 44.24 14.63
C LEU A 221 -1.82 43.94 15.30
N PRO A 222 -2.89 44.65 14.90
CA PRO A 222 -4.24 44.32 15.32
C PRO A 222 -4.61 42.88 14.98
N ARG A 223 -5.40 42.23 15.84
CA ARG A 223 -5.76 40.78 15.73
C ARG A 223 -6.35 40.39 14.36
N SER A 224 -7.11 41.27 13.70
CA SER A 224 -7.69 41.03 12.38
C SER A 224 -6.62 41.01 11.28
N LEU A 225 -5.69 41.97 11.31
CA LEU A 225 -4.60 42.09 10.34
C LEU A 225 -3.58 40.99 10.54
N SER A 226 -3.24 40.67 11.78
CA SER A 226 -2.37 39.53 12.14
C SER A 226 -2.90 38.22 11.57
N ARG A 227 -4.21 37.95 11.69
CA ARG A 227 -4.83 36.76 11.09
C ARG A 227 -4.74 36.77 9.58
N LEU A 228 -5.08 37.85 8.92
CA LEU A 228 -5.05 37.97 7.47
C LEU A 228 -3.63 37.66 6.94
N ILE A 229 -2.63 38.32 7.50
CA ILE A 229 -1.23 38.13 7.10
C ILE A 229 -0.79 36.70 7.37
N THR A 230 -1.20 36.09 8.50
CA THR A 230 -0.90 34.69 8.81
C THR A 230 -1.45 33.75 7.71
N TYR A 231 -2.71 33.94 7.28
CA TYR A 231 -3.28 33.14 6.20
C TYR A 231 -2.56 33.34 4.87
N LEU A 232 -2.16 34.58 4.56
CA LEU A 232 -1.40 34.86 3.32
C LEU A 232 -0.02 34.21 3.35
N LEU A 233 0.71 34.26 4.48
CA LEU A 233 2.03 33.66 4.61
C LEU A 233 1.96 32.12 4.56
N ILE A 234 1.00 31.50 5.26
CA ILE A 234 0.82 30.04 5.23
C ILE A 234 0.36 29.60 3.84
N GLY A 235 -0.57 30.32 3.23
CA GLY A 235 -1.00 30.04 1.86
C GLY A 235 0.17 30.10 0.89
N PHE A 236 0.96 31.18 0.93
CA PHE A 236 2.16 31.32 0.11
C PHE A 236 3.13 30.13 0.32
N TYR A 237 3.41 29.75 1.56
CA TYR A 237 4.27 28.61 1.89
C TYR A 237 3.72 27.30 1.30
N ILE A 238 2.45 26.96 1.53
CA ILE A 238 1.83 25.69 1.08
C ILE A 238 1.80 25.59 -0.45
N PHE A 239 1.57 26.71 -1.15
CA PHE A 239 1.58 26.72 -2.62
C PHE A 239 2.98 26.76 -3.23
N SER A 240 4.02 26.98 -2.42
CA SER A 240 5.43 27.01 -2.86
C SER A 240 6.17 25.68 -2.67
N ILE A 241 5.56 24.70 -2.03
CA ILE A 241 6.13 23.36 -1.81
C ILE A 241 5.31 22.30 -2.55
N PRO A 242 5.85 21.08 -2.76
CA PRO A 242 5.09 19.98 -3.37
C PRO A 242 3.73 19.77 -2.71
N MET A 243 2.71 19.47 -3.51
CA MET A 243 1.33 19.35 -3.03
C MET A 243 1.15 18.20 -2.05
N LEU A 244 0.76 18.50 -0.81
CA LEU A 244 0.41 17.54 0.24
C LEU A 244 -1.05 17.70 0.66
N VAL A 245 -1.87 16.69 0.40
CA VAL A 245 -3.34 16.72 0.65
C VAL A 245 -3.69 17.07 2.08
N SER A 246 -2.92 16.59 3.06
CA SER A 246 -3.13 16.85 4.49
C SER A 246 -2.94 18.32 4.87
N LEU A 247 -1.95 19.01 4.27
CA LEU A 247 -1.69 20.43 4.49
C LEU A 247 -2.81 21.28 3.89
N TYR A 248 -3.16 21.03 2.63
CA TYR A 248 -4.25 21.74 1.95
C TYR A 248 -5.56 21.61 2.73
N ARG A 249 -5.92 20.40 3.17
CA ARG A 249 -7.11 20.20 3.99
C ARG A 249 -7.05 21.05 5.26
N ALA A 250 -5.96 21.00 6.02
CA ALA A 250 -5.84 21.71 7.29
C ALA A 250 -5.92 23.22 7.09
N PHE A 251 -5.24 23.75 6.10
CA PHE A 251 -5.27 25.15 5.76
C PHE A 251 -6.67 25.62 5.36
N PHE A 252 -7.32 24.92 4.44
CA PHE A 252 -8.65 25.30 3.98
C PHE A 252 -9.73 25.13 5.06
N VAL A 253 -9.61 24.11 5.93
CA VAL A 253 -10.50 23.99 7.10
C VAL A 253 -10.38 25.23 7.99
N LEU A 254 -9.16 25.65 8.33
CA LEU A 254 -8.91 26.84 9.17
C LEU A 254 -9.44 28.11 8.51
N LEU A 255 -9.07 28.33 7.26
CA LEU A 255 -9.44 29.53 6.50
C LEU A 255 -10.95 29.63 6.30
N LEU A 256 -11.57 28.60 5.74
CA LEU A 256 -13.00 28.60 5.43
C LEU A 256 -13.85 28.64 6.69
N TYR A 257 -13.43 27.93 7.75
CA TYR A 257 -14.17 28.01 9.01
C TYR A 257 -14.13 29.43 9.59
N ASP A 258 -12.96 30.10 9.61
CA ASP A 258 -12.85 31.47 10.14
C ASP A 258 -13.66 32.48 9.30
N LEU A 259 -13.73 32.27 7.99
CA LEU A 259 -14.53 33.09 7.07
C LEU A 259 -16.04 32.84 7.21
N LEU A 260 -16.42 31.56 7.35
CA LEU A 260 -17.82 31.14 7.23
C LEU A 260 -18.50 30.76 8.57
N LYS A 261 -17.80 30.86 9.70
CA LYS A 261 -18.32 30.47 11.06
C LYS A 261 -19.63 31.14 11.48
N LYS A 262 -19.97 32.28 10.87
CA LYS A 262 -21.26 32.95 11.10
C LYS A 262 -22.43 32.17 10.47
N TRP A 263 -22.18 31.42 9.40
CA TRP A 263 -23.20 30.70 8.61
C TRP A 263 -23.09 29.19 8.70
N LEU A 264 -21.87 28.66 8.83
CA LEU A 264 -21.58 27.23 8.79
C LEU A 264 -20.86 26.77 10.07
N ASN A 265 -21.06 25.51 10.44
CA ASN A 265 -20.30 24.87 11.50
C ASN A 265 -19.05 24.17 10.93
N LYS A 266 -18.18 23.60 11.78
CA LYS A 266 -16.97 22.90 11.37
C LYS A 266 -17.26 21.70 10.48
N LEU A 267 -18.37 20.95 10.76
CA LEU A 267 -18.75 19.78 9.98
C LEU A 267 -19.26 20.15 8.58
N ASP A 268 -19.98 21.29 8.43
CA ASP A 268 -20.41 21.78 7.12
C ASP A 268 -19.20 22.21 6.27
N VAL A 269 -18.25 22.94 6.87
CA VAL A 269 -17.00 23.34 6.17
C VAL A 269 -16.22 22.10 5.74
N PHE A 270 -16.11 21.12 6.61
CA PHE A 270 -15.45 19.86 6.30
C PHE A 270 -16.15 19.12 5.15
N ALA A 271 -17.47 19.06 5.17
CA ALA A 271 -18.27 18.44 4.10
C ALA A 271 -18.08 19.16 2.74
N ILE A 272 -18.02 20.49 2.74
CA ILE A 272 -17.73 21.27 1.52
C ILE A 272 -16.35 20.90 0.97
N LEU A 273 -15.35 20.72 1.84
CA LEU A 273 -14.01 20.34 1.38
C LEU A 273 -13.98 18.91 0.83
N ILE A 274 -14.73 17.96 1.41
CA ILE A 274 -14.90 16.62 0.82
C ILE A 274 -15.47 16.76 -0.59
N MET A 275 -16.59 17.47 -0.74
CA MET A 275 -17.23 17.66 -2.06
C MET A 275 -16.27 18.31 -3.05
N ALA A 276 -15.57 19.38 -2.66
CA ALA A 276 -14.59 20.05 -3.51
C ALA A 276 -13.46 19.11 -3.95
N SER A 277 -12.94 18.27 -3.03
CA SER A 277 -11.91 17.29 -3.32
C SER A 277 -12.38 16.24 -4.32
N LEU A 278 -13.61 15.72 -4.16
CA LEU A 278 -14.20 14.75 -5.07
C LEU A 278 -14.45 15.35 -6.46
N PHE A 279 -14.94 16.61 -6.54
CA PHE A 279 -15.08 17.33 -7.82
C PHE A 279 -13.74 17.60 -8.50
N TYR A 280 -12.68 17.86 -7.72
CA TYR A 280 -11.33 18.06 -8.26
C TYR A 280 -10.75 16.76 -8.84
N ASN A 281 -10.89 15.64 -8.11
CA ASN A 281 -10.44 14.32 -8.54
C ASN A 281 -11.32 13.22 -7.93
N PRO A 282 -12.17 12.53 -8.70
CA PRO A 282 -13.00 11.44 -8.16
C PRO A 282 -12.18 10.24 -7.69
N TYR A 283 -10.97 10.05 -8.23
CA TYR A 283 -10.06 8.99 -7.84
C TYR A 283 -9.27 9.29 -6.55
N ILE A 284 -9.49 10.47 -5.93
CA ILE A 284 -8.81 10.85 -4.67
C ILE A 284 -9.08 9.87 -3.53
N ILE A 285 -10.14 9.07 -3.63
CA ILE A 285 -10.44 7.98 -2.69
C ILE A 285 -9.36 6.89 -2.64
N PHE A 286 -8.52 6.76 -3.67
CA PHE A 286 -7.34 5.89 -3.66
C PHE A 286 -6.14 6.53 -2.96
N ASN A 287 -6.18 7.82 -2.68
CA ASN A 287 -5.12 8.50 -1.96
C ASN A 287 -5.25 8.23 -0.45
N ILE A 288 -4.37 7.40 0.08
CA ILE A 288 -4.36 7.00 1.51
C ILE A 288 -4.28 8.23 2.42
N SER A 289 -3.47 9.25 2.05
CA SER A 289 -3.36 10.48 2.83
C SER A 289 -4.68 11.25 2.89
N PHE A 290 -5.46 11.23 1.80
CA PHE A 290 -6.80 11.80 1.80
C PHE A 290 -7.73 11.01 2.73
N VAL A 291 -7.84 9.70 2.53
CA VAL A 291 -8.74 8.84 3.31
C VAL A 291 -8.44 8.95 4.80
N PHE A 292 -7.18 8.75 5.18
CA PHE A 292 -6.77 8.78 6.59
C PHE A 292 -6.95 10.17 7.19
N SER A 293 -6.47 11.23 6.53
CA SER A 293 -6.52 12.60 7.02
C SER A 293 -7.97 13.11 7.19
N TYR A 294 -8.85 12.83 6.23
CA TYR A 294 -10.25 13.25 6.30
C TYR A 294 -11.03 12.42 7.31
N PHE A 295 -10.81 11.10 7.34
CA PHE A 295 -11.48 10.23 8.30
C PHE A 295 -11.11 10.55 9.75
N VAL A 296 -9.81 10.65 10.05
CA VAL A 296 -9.35 11.00 11.41
C VAL A 296 -9.89 12.38 11.83
N TYR A 297 -9.84 13.39 10.95
CA TYR A 297 -10.40 14.69 11.28
C TYR A 297 -11.92 14.64 11.55
N PHE A 298 -12.66 13.83 10.80
CA PHE A 298 -14.09 13.59 11.08
C PHE A 298 -14.30 13.01 12.48
N ILE A 299 -13.49 12.02 12.86
CA ILE A 299 -13.57 11.44 14.22
C ILE A 299 -13.19 12.47 15.29
N VAL A 300 -12.15 13.28 15.05
CA VAL A 300 -11.80 14.40 15.95
C VAL A 300 -12.99 15.33 16.16
N LEU A 301 -13.72 15.71 15.10
CA LEU A 301 -14.91 16.56 15.22
C LEU A 301 -16.01 15.92 16.06
N LEU A 302 -16.16 14.59 16.00
CA LEU A 302 -17.17 13.86 16.80
C LEU A 302 -16.74 13.69 18.26
N THR A 303 -15.42 13.48 18.51
CA THR A 303 -14.92 13.05 19.82
C THR A 303 -14.28 14.18 20.65
N GLN A 304 -14.12 15.40 20.10
CA GLN A 304 -13.43 16.52 20.74
C GLN A 304 -13.96 16.89 22.15
N HIS A 305 -15.22 16.54 22.47
CA HIS A 305 -15.85 16.78 23.77
C HIS A 305 -15.89 15.54 24.65
N MET A 306 -15.41 14.39 24.15
CA MET A 306 -15.42 13.14 24.88
C MET A 306 -14.16 13.00 25.74
N ARG A 307 -14.30 12.34 26.88
CA ARG A 307 -13.16 11.91 27.69
C ARG A 307 -12.37 10.84 26.92
N TYR A 308 -11.04 10.94 26.94
CA TYR A 308 -10.14 10.03 26.22
C TYR A 308 -10.31 10.07 24.69
N SER A 309 -10.38 11.27 24.11
CA SER A 309 -10.53 11.44 22.65
C SER A 309 -9.46 10.69 21.84
N SER A 310 -8.19 10.67 22.27
CA SER A 310 -7.09 9.91 21.63
C SER A 310 -7.42 8.41 21.50
N PHE A 311 -8.01 7.82 22.54
CA PHE A 311 -8.44 6.42 22.49
C PHE A 311 -9.50 6.17 21.39
N TRP A 312 -10.50 7.05 21.30
CA TRP A 312 -11.56 6.90 20.28
C TRP A 312 -11.01 7.10 18.87
N ILE A 313 -10.07 8.02 18.69
CA ILE A 313 -9.39 8.25 17.42
C ILE A 313 -8.56 7.00 17.04
N TYR A 314 -7.76 6.49 17.96
CA TYR A 314 -6.96 5.29 17.73
C TYR A 314 -7.83 4.07 17.39
N LEU A 315 -8.88 3.81 18.18
CA LEU A 315 -9.83 2.72 17.93
C LEU A 315 -10.47 2.82 16.54
N SER A 316 -10.83 4.03 16.10
CA SER A 316 -11.40 4.24 14.77
C SER A 316 -10.40 3.98 13.64
N SER A 317 -9.12 4.18 13.90
CA SER A 317 -8.04 4.02 12.91
C SER A 317 -7.62 2.56 12.73
N LEU A 318 -7.92 1.67 13.69
CA LEU A 318 -7.51 0.26 13.63
C LEU A 318 -7.92 -0.45 12.33
N PRO A 319 -9.16 -0.34 11.82
CA PRO A 319 -9.51 -0.99 10.55
C PRO A 319 -8.68 -0.50 9.36
N ILE A 320 -8.36 0.79 9.33
CA ILE A 320 -7.53 1.37 8.27
C ILE A 320 -6.09 0.85 8.40
N ILE A 321 -5.53 0.83 9.62
CA ILE A 321 -4.20 0.27 9.90
C ILE A 321 -4.13 -1.19 9.47
N LEU A 322 -5.15 -1.99 9.80
CA LEU A 322 -5.22 -3.40 9.38
C LEU A 322 -5.33 -3.57 7.86
N THR A 323 -6.04 -2.68 7.18
CA THR A 323 -6.14 -2.72 5.72
C THR A 323 -4.81 -2.39 5.04
N LEU A 324 -3.99 -1.52 5.66
CA LEU A 324 -2.69 -1.10 5.11
C LEU A 324 -1.57 -2.08 5.47
N ASN A 325 -1.42 -2.37 6.77
CA ASN A 325 -0.25 -3.05 7.32
C ASN A 325 -0.51 -4.50 7.74
N ALA A 326 -1.79 -4.92 7.81
CA ALA A 326 -2.18 -6.27 8.27
C ALA A 326 -1.64 -6.66 9.66
N GLN A 327 -1.23 -5.67 10.47
CA GLN A 327 -0.68 -5.89 11.82
C GLN A 327 -1.04 -4.74 12.76
N ILE A 328 -1.11 -5.02 14.06
CA ILE A 328 -1.33 -4.02 15.11
C ILE A 328 -0.13 -4.07 16.06
N PRO A 329 0.66 -3.00 16.16
CA PRO A 329 1.71 -2.87 17.16
C PRO A 329 1.09 -2.62 18.53
N LEU A 330 1.44 -3.43 19.52
CA LEU A 330 0.82 -3.38 20.86
C LEU A 330 1.19 -2.10 21.62
N ILE A 331 2.38 -1.58 21.38
CA ILE A 331 2.90 -0.41 22.10
C ILE A 331 2.42 0.92 21.50
N ALA A 332 2.00 0.96 20.24
CA ALA A 332 1.71 2.18 19.50
C ALA A 332 0.72 3.10 20.20
N PHE A 333 -0.33 2.54 20.78
CA PHE A 333 -1.33 3.32 21.52
C PHE A 333 -0.73 4.08 22.70
N PHE A 334 0.16 3.45 23.46
CA PHE A 334 0.73 4.05 24.67
C PHE A 334 1.80 5.11 24.35
N VAL A 335 2.49 4.93 23.24
CA VAL A 335 3.60 5.79 22.82
C VAL A 335 3.10 6.97 21.97
N SER A 336 1.96 6.83 21.29
CA SER A 336 1.46 7.82 20.33
C SER A 336 1.34 9.23 20.87
N ASP A 337 0.75 9.44 22.06
CA ASP A 337 0.56 10.77 22.62
C ASP A 337 1.90 11.42 23.05
N ILE A 338 2.84 10.62 23.57
CA ILE A 338 4.18 11.09 23.97
C ILE A 338 5.00 11.45 22.73
N LEU A 339 4.99 10.57 21.74
CA LEU A 339 5.73 10.78 20.49
C LEU A 339 5.16 11.96 19.71
N ASN A 340 3.84 12.14 19.72
CA ASN A 340 3.21 13.29 19.08
C ASN A 340 3.71 14.62 19.68
N LEU A 341 3.74 14.72 21.01
CA LEU A 341 4.28 15.90 21.70
C LEU A 341 5.76 16.12 21.36
N PHE A 342 6.55 15.04 21.29
CA PHE A 342 7.96 15.09 20.91
C PHE A 342 8.12 15.64 19.48
N ILE A 343 7.32 15.14 18.52
CA ILE A 343 7.35 15.59 17.11
C ILE A 343 6.91 17.06 16.98
N GLU A 344 5.94 17.53 17.78
CA GLU A 344 5.54 18.95 17.80
C GLU A 344 6.71 19.88 18.14
N TYR A 345 7.49 19.53 19.16
CA TYR A 345 8.69 20.31 19.52
C TYR A 345 9.79 20.16 18.47
N PHE A 346 9.97 18.97 17.92
CA PHE A 346 10.95 18.71 16.87
C PHE A 346 10.68 19.58 15.64
N TYR A 347 9.44 19.58 15.16
CA TYR A 347 9.02 20.46 14.06
C TYR A 347 9.26 21.93 14.35
N SER A 348 8.89 22.39 15.54
CA SER A 348 9.09 23.76 15.95
C SER A 348 10.57 24.13 15.97
N LEU A 349 11.42 23.23 16.46
CA LEU A 349 12.87 23.42 16.51
C LEU A 349 13.48 23.45 15.10
N CYS A 350 13.00 22.62 14.18
CA CYS A 350 13.40 22.67 12.76
C CYS A 350 13.11 24.03 12.13
N ILE A 351 11.93 24.62 12.39
CA ILE A 351 11.58 25.95 11.87
C ILE A 351 12.49 27.03 12.50
N PHE A 352 12.67 27.01 13.82
CA PHE A 352 13.48 28.02 14.50
C PHE A 352 14.95 27.93 14.14
N SER A 353 15.50 26.77 13.85
CA SER A 353 16.90 26.60 13.43
C SER A 353 17.22 27.25 12.08
N ILE A 354 16.23 27.37 11.17
CA ILE A 354 16.41 28.14 9.92
C ILE A 354 16.59 29.63 10.21
N ILE A 355 15.86 30.16 11.24
CA ILE A 355 15.93 31.58 11.59
C ILE A 355 17.14 31.87 12.49
N PHE A 356 17.46 30.93 13.35
CA PHE A 356 18.52 31.03 14.36
C PHE A 356 19.46 29.81 14.24
N PRO A 357 20.50 29.86 13.38
CA PRO A 357 21.39 28.68 13.14
C PRO A 357 22.07 28.15 14.41
N ALA A 358 22.25 28.96 15.45
CA ALA A 358 22.80 28.50 16.73
C ALA A 358 21.95 27.37 17.38
N LEU A 359 20.67 27.28 17.04
CA LEU A 359 19.78 26.19 17.52
C LEU A 359 20.07 24.83 16.87
N GLU A 360 20.87 24.76 15.81
CA GLU A 360 21.27 23.49 15.20
C GLU A 360 22.00 22.56 16.18
N ILE A 361 22.74 23.14 17.13
CA ILE A 361 23.38 22.36 18.20
C ILE A 361 22.34 21.61 19.02
N ILE A 362 21.25 22.28 19.39
CA ILE A 362 20.14 21.67 20.13
C ILE A 362 19.42 20.65 19.24
N LEU A 363 19.17 21.01 17.98
CA LEU A 363 18.50 20.16 17.01
C LEU A 363 19.27 18.83 16.78
N LYS A 364 20.61 18.90 16.72
CA LYS A 364 21.47 17.72 16.61
C LYS A 364 21.31 16.74 17.79
N TYR A 365 21.24 17.25 19.01
CA TYR A 365 20.96 16.42 20.19
C TYR A 365 19.55 15.84 20.14
N TYR A 366 18.59 16.63 19.65
CA TYR A 366 17.20 16.22 19.55
C TYR A 366 17.04 15.06 18.53
N VAL A 367 17.70 15.14 17.38
CA VAL A 367 17.78 14.06 16.37
C VAL A 367 18.32 12.80 17.00
N ARG A 368 19.47 12.86 17.72
CA ARG A 368 20.07 11.68 18.38
C ARG A 368 19.14 11.05 19.41
N VAL A 369 18.47 11.88 20.23
CA VAL A 369 17.49 11.39 21.20
C VAL A 369 16.32 10.72 20.50
N PHE A 370 15.84 11.31 19.38
CA PHE A 370 14.76 10.72 18.58
C PHE A 370 15.14 9.36 18.01
N GLN A 371 16.31 9.25 17.39
CA GLN A 371 16.83 7.98 16.86
C GLN A 371 17.03 6.93 17.96
N SER A 372 17.53 7.33 19.14
CA SER A 372 17.62 6.43 20.29
C SER A 372 16.25 5.95 20.78
N ILE A 373 15.23 6.81 20.76
CA ILE A 373 13.86 6.43 21.09
C ILE A 373 13.33 5.43 20.06
N LEU A 374 13.53 5.67 18.78
CA LEU A 374 13.06 4.76 17.72
C LEU A 374 13.74 3.40 17.83
N SER A 375 15.06 3.35 18.00
CA SER A 375 15.80 2.10 18.19
C SER A 375 15.33 1.33 19.43
N PHE A 376 15.06 2.03 20.54
CA PHE A 376 14.46 1.39 21.72
C PHE A 376 13.06 0.84 21.45
N LEU A 377 12.20 1.63 20.77
CA LEU A 377 10.85 1.21 20.40
C LEU A 377 10.85 0.00 19.48
N GLU A 378 11.79 -0.08 18.56
CA GLU A 378 12.00 -1.22 17.67
C GLU A 378 12.27 -2.51 18.47
N THR A 379 13.17 -2.45 19.46
CA THR A 379 13.52 -3.63 20.30
C THR A 379 12.36 -4.19 21.12
N ILE A 380 11.39 -3.34 21.50
CA ILE A 380 10.22 -3.74 22.30
C ILE A 380 8.93 -3.83 21.48
N ASN A 381 9.02 -3.61 20.17
CA ASN A 381 7.86 -3.65 19.30
C ASN A 381 7.38 -5.08 19.10
N HIS A 382 6.24 -5.38 19.69
CA HIS A 382 5.52 -6.63 19.47
C HIS A 382 4.23 -6.31 18.72
N PHE A 383 3.98 -7.03 17.65
CA PHE A 383 2.78 -6.85 16.83
C PHE A 383 2.00 -8.15 16.71
N ILE A 384 0.70 -8.02 16.56
CA ILE A 384 -0.20 -9.12 16.23
C ILE A 384 -0.56 -8.99 14.77
N VAL A 385 -0.27 -10.04 13.99
CA VAL A 385 -0.65 -10.12 12.57
C VAL A 385 -2.09 -10.55 12.45
N PHE A 386 -2.82 -9.88 11.58
CA PHE A 386 -4.20 -10.18 11.21
C PHE A 386 -4.30 -10.31 9.69
N SER A 387 -5.20 -11.12 9.18
CA SER A 387 -5.53 -11.00 7.76
C SER A 387 -6.19 -9.64 7.49
N LYS A 388 -6.04 -9.12 6.26
CA LYS A 388 -6.75 -7.90 5.87
C LYS A 388 -8.26 -8.09 6.04
N PRO A 389 -8.96 -7.11 6.65
CA PRO A 389 -10.38 -7.23 6.92
C PRO A 389 -11.21 -7.16 5.63
N THR A 390 -12.24 -7.99 5.56
CA THR A 390 -13.22 -7.94 4.46
C THR A 390 -14.12 -6.70 4.57
N LEU A 391 -14.73 -6.30 3.46
CA LEU A 391 -15.70 -5.18 3.46
C LEU A 391 -16.84 -5.40 4.46
N ALA A 392 -17.33 -6.62 4.57
CA ALA A 392 -18.40 -6.96 5.54
C ALA A 392 -17.93 -6.74 7.00
N TRP A 393 -16.69 -7.13 7.31
CA TRP A 393 -16.11 -6.89 8.63
C TRP A 393 -15.94 -5.40 8.91
N LEU A 394 -15.45 -4.62 7.94
CA LEU A 394 -15.32 -3.16 8.06
C LEU A 394 -16.66 -2.49 8.35
N VAL A 395 -17.72 -2.87 7.63
CA VAL A 395 -19.06 -2.34 7.83
C VAL A 395 -19.57 -2.66 9.23
N LEU A 396 -19.41 -3.90 9.71
CA LEU A 396 -19.81 -4.29 11.06
C LEU A 396 -19.02 -3.57 12.15
N PHE A 397 -17.70 -3.44 11.97
CA PHE A 397 -16.85 -2.73 12.93
C PHE A 397 -17.29 -1.27 13.06
N TYR A 398 -17.42 -0.54 11.95
CA TYR A 398 -17.83 0.88 12.00
C TYR A 398 -19.27 1.05 12.45
N PHE A 399 -20.16 0.11 12.15
CA PHE A 399 -21.52 0.10 12.71
C PHE A 399 -21.50 0.06 14.25
N PHE A 400 -20.78 -0.87 14.85
CA PHE A 400 -20.67 -0.96 16.30
C PHE A 400 -19.88 0.19 16.91
N TYR A 401 -18.83 0.67 16.22
CA TYR A 401 -18.04 1.82 16.65
C TYR A 401 -18.89 3.10 16.73
N PHE A 402 -19.62 3.47 15.68
CA PHE A 402 -20.47 4.67 15.70
C PHE A 402 -21.64 4.52 16.65
N ARG A 403 -22.21 3.34 16.79
CA ARG A 403 -23.24 3.05 17.79
C ARG A 403 -22.70 3.20 19.22
N LEU A 404 -21.46 2.76 19.45
CA LEU A 404 -20.77 2.93 20.73
C LEU A 404 -20.58 4.41 21.06
N LEU A 405 -20.07 5.24 20.11
CA LEU A 405 -19.92 6.68 20.29
C LEU A 405 -21.27 7.35 20.61
N LEU A 406 -22.30 7.03 19.84
CA LEU A 406 -23.63 7.59 20.05
C LEU A 406 -24.21 7.23 21.43
N ARG A 407 -24.07 5.99 21.87
CA ARG A 407 -24.54 5.56 23.20
C ARG A 407 -23.77 6.20 24.33
N GLN A 408 -22.46 6.40 24.14
CA GLN A 408 -21.64 7.10 25.12
C GLN A 408 -22.06 8.58 25.24
N GLU A 409 -22.30 9.26 24.12
CA GLU A 409 -22.79 10.65 24.11
C GLU A 409 -24.15 10.78 24.80
N LEU A 410 -25.05 9.82 24.56
CA LEU A 410 -26.39 9.75 25.19
C LEU A 410 -26.36 9.17 26.61
N GLN A 411 -25.19 8.85 27.16
CA GLN A 411 -25.00 8.23 28.48
C GLN A 411 -25.76 6.90 28.67
N HIS A 412 -26.03 6.18 27.56
CA HIS A 412 -26.65 4.85 27.59
C HIS A 412 -25.61 3.74 27.85
N ARG A 413 -26.13 2.54 28.25
CA ARG A 413 -25.26 1.35 28.39
C ARG A 413 -24.70 0.92 27.05
N TYR A 414 -23.35 0.84 26.94
CA TYR A 414 -22.60 0.52 25.70
C TYR A 414 -21.75 -0.75 25.81
N ARG A 415 -21.87 -1.52 26.89
CA ARG A 415 -21.05 -2.75 27.11
C ARG A 415 -21.18 -3.76 25.96
N HIS A 416 -22.38 -3.92 25.41
CA HIS A 416 -22.62 -4.83 24.28
C HIS A 416 -21.87 -4.40 23.00
N ASP A 417 -21.70 -3.11 22.77
CA ASP A 417 -20.97 -2.61 21.61
C ASP A 417 -19.47 -2.85 21.77
N ILE A 418 -18.92 -2.68 22.98
CA ILE A 418 -17.54 -3.05 23.30
C ILE A 418 -17.34 -4.56 23.10
N CYS A 419 -18.22 -5.39 23.66
CA CYS A 419 -18.14 -6.84 23.47
C CYS A 419 -18.20 -7.23 21.99
N ALA A 420 -19.05 -6.57 21.19
CA ALA A 420 -19.14 -6.81 19.75
C ALA A 420 -17.84 -6.44 19.03
N LEU A 421 -17.24 -5.28 19.31
CA LEU A 421 -15.98 -4.87 18.72
C LEU A 421 -14.82 -5.81 19.09
N VAL A 422 -14.72 -6.19 20.38
CA VAL A 422 -13.71 -7.16 20.84
C VAL A 422 -13.93 -8.52 20.15
N SER A 423 -15.18 -8.99 20.06
CA SER A 423 -15.51 -10.24 19.38
C SER A 423 -15.14 -10.19 17.89
N LEU A 424 -15.40 -9.08 17.21
CA LEU A 424 -15.02 -8.90 15.80
C LEU A 424 -13.49 -8.98 15.62
N MET A 425 -12.72 -8.38 16.53
CA MET A 425 -11.25 -8.46 16.49
C MET A 425 -10.76 -9.89 16.74
N LEU A 426 -11.32 -10.58 17.73
CA LEU A 426 -10.99 -11.98 18.03
C LEU A 426 -11.35 -12.91 16.86
N VAL A 427 -12.54 -12.75 16.29
CA VAL A 427 -12.97 -13.55 15.12
C VAL A 427 -12.04 -13.31 13.94
N LEU A 428 -11.65 -12.06 13.67
CA LEU A 428 -10.71 -11.76 12.57
C LEU A 428 -9.36 -12.43 12.83
N ASN A 429 -8.82 -12.38 14.06
CA ASN A 429 -7.55 -13.00 14.43
C ASN A 429 -7.61 -14.53 14.27
N VAL A 430 -8.60 -15.19 14.90
CA VAL A 430 -8.77 -16.64 14.82
C VAL A 430 -8.97 -17.09 13.37
N TRP A 431 -9.84 -16.38 12.62
CA TRP A 431 -10.09 -16.71 11.22
C TRP A 431 -8.84 -16.51 10.34
N SER A 432 -7.98 -15.55 10.65
CA SER A 432 -6.75 -15.33 9.89
C SER A 432 -5.75 -16.48 10.07
N GLN A 433 -5.66 -17.04 11.27
CA GLN A 433 -4.69 -18.08 11.60
C GLN A 433 -5.22 -19.50 11.31
N TYR A 434 -6.47 -19.78 11.66
CA TYR A 434 -7.04 -21.14 11.62
C TYR A 434 -8.03 -21.31 10.44
N LYS A 435 -7.51 -21.18 9.20
CA LYS A 435 -8.33 -21.53 8.02
C LYS A 435 -8.63 -23.03 8.00
N ILE A 436 -9.89 -23.37 7.72
CA ILE A 436 -10.33 -24.78 7.60
C ILE A 436 -9.88 -25.44 6.30
N TYR A 437 -9.38 -24.68 5.36
CA TYR A 437 -8.88 -25.13 4.05
C TYR A 437 -7.37 -24.88 3.96
N GLY A 438 -6.71 -25.71 3.13
CA GLY A 438 -5.34 -25.44 2.70
C GLY A 438 -5.34 -24.71 1.36
N GLU A 439 -4.22 -24.11 1.02
CA GLU A 439 -4.08 -23.30 -0.19
C GLU A 439 -2.66 -23.37 -0.71
N VAL A 440 -2.51 -23.59 -2.00
CA VAL A 440 -1.25 -23.45 -2.74
C VAL A 440 -1.37 -22.20 -3.59
N THR A 441 -0.49 -21.25 -3.38
CA THR A 441 -0.51 -19.95 -4.05
C THR A 441 0.77 -19.75 -4.85
N MET A 442 0.65 -19.53 -6.14
CA MET A 442 1.74 -19.05 -6.98
C MET A 442 1.76 -17.52 -6.92
N ILE A 443 2.75 -16.96 -6.25
CA ILE A 443 2.95 -15.51 -6.13
C ILE A 443 3.57 -15.00 -7.43
N ASP A 444 3.03 -13.93 -8.01
CA ASP A 444 3.65 -13.29 -9.17
C ASP A 444 4.86 -12.46 -8.69
N VAL A 445 6.03 -13.00 -8.91
CA VAL A 445 7.33 -12.35 -8.62
C VAL A 445 7.98 -11.76 -9.88
N GLY A 446 7.24 -11.70 -10.98
CA GLY A 446 7.75 -11.39 -12.30
C GLY A 446 8.44 -12.59 -12.91
N GLN A 447 9.71 -12.46 -13.34
CA GLN A 447 10.49 -13.60 -13.79
C GLN A 447 11.02 -14.32 -12.56
N GLY A 448 10.61 -15.58 -12.36
CA GLY A 448 11.02 -16.41 -11.22
C GLY A 448 9.90 -17.19 -10.58
N ASP A 449 10.22 -17.93 -9.55
CA ASP A 449 9.31 -18.82 -8.83
C ASP A 449 9.16 -18.41 -7.36
N CYS A 450 7.92 -18.44 -6.89
CA CYS A 450 7.61 -18.28 -5.49
C CYS A 450 6.25 -18.91 -5.21
N THR A 451 6.24 -20.06 -4.53
CA THR A 451 5.01 -20.81 -4.24
C THR A 451 4.82 -20.97 -2.74
N LEU A 452 3.72 -20.42 -2.22
CA LEU A 452 3.32 -20.60 -0.84
C LEU A 452 2.36 -21.79 -0.70
N ILE A 453 2.67 -22.72 0.19
CA ILE A 453 1.76 -23.78 0.62
C ILE A 453 1.34 -23.49 2.06
N ARG A 454 0.06 -23.16 2.22
CA ARG A 454 -0.58 -22.97 3.51
C ARG A 454 -1.41 -24.18 3.86
N LEU A 455 -1.07 -24.87 4.95
CA LEU A 455 -1.81 -26.03 5.41
C LEU A 455 -3.04 -25.62 6.25
N PRO A 456 -4.13 -26.42 6.23
CA PRO A 456 -5.33 -26.08 6.99
C PRO A 456 -5.06 -26.09 8.51
N MET A 457 -5.88 -25.34 9.26
CA MET A 457 -5.83 -25.28 10.73
C MET A 457 -4.47 -24.91 11.30
N ASN A 458 -3.69 -24.09 10.58
CA ASN A 458 -2.34 -23.63 10.99
C ASN A 458 -1.34 -24.78 11.18
N GLN A 459 -1.45 -25.84 10.40
CA GLN A 459 -0.57 -27.02 10.52
C GLN A 459 0.82 -26.79 9.93
N GLY A 460 1.03 -25.71 9.17
CA GLY A 460 2.31 -25.31 8.62
C GLY A 460 2.18 -24.36 7.44
N HIS A 461 3.22 -23.54 7.27
CA HIS A 461 3.40 -22.60 6.16
C HIS A 461 4.74 -22.87 5.50
N ILE A 462 4.71 -23.23 4.23
CA ILE A 462 5.89 -23.63 3.46
C ILE A 462 6.00 -22.70 2.27
N LEU A 463 7.18 -22.10 2.08
CA LEU A 463 7.49 -21.33 0.87
C LEU A 463 8.48 -22.13 0.04
N ILE A 464 8.22 -22.28 -1.25
CA ILE A 464 9.12 -22.91 -2.22
C ILE A 464 9.56 -21.83 -3.18
N ASP A 465 10.87 -21.55 -3.18
CA ASP A 465 11.54 -20.45 -3.83
C ASP A 465 11.05 -19.07 -3.38
N THR A 466 11.85 -18.05 -3.62
CA THR A 466 11.56 -16.67 -3.19
C THR A 466 11.54 -15.68 -4.34
N GLY A 467 11.90 -16.14 -5.55
CA GLY A 467 12.10 -15.22 -6.66
C GLY A 467 13.25 -14.24 -6.45
N GLY A 468 13.38 -13.29 -7.35
CA GLY A 468 14.34 -12.20 -7.25
C GLY A 468 13.97 -11.05 -8.19
N HIS A 469 14.23 -9.80 -7.77
CA HIS A 469 14.00 -8.63 -8.61
C HIS A 469 15.15 -7.64 -8.49
N GLN A 470 15.69 -7.16 -9.64
CA GLN A 470 16.91 -6.32 -9.66
C GLN A 470 16.67 -4.86 -9.27
N GLU A 471 15.43 -4.36 -9.44
CA GLU A 471 15.12 -2.93 -9.26
C GLU A 471 14.60 -2.61 -7.86
N TYR A 472 14.03 -3.60 -7.15
CA TYR A 472 13.47 -3.41 -5.82
C TYR A 472 13.55 -4.69 -4.99
N ASP A 473 13.47 -4.55 -3.68
CA ASP A 473 13.44 -5.67 -2.74
C ASP A 473 12.09 -6.38 -2.78
N LEU A 474 12.08 -7.56 -3.38
CA LEU A 474 10.88 -8.38 -3.58
C LEU A 474 10.32 -8.92 -2.26
N ALA A 475 11.18 -9.24 -1.29
CA ALA A 475 10.75 -9.73 0.02
C ALA A 475 9.90 -8.68 0.75
N THR A 476 10.42 -7.47 0.93
CA THR A 476 9.74 -6.41 1.69
C THR A 476 8.60 -5.75 0.93
N GLN A 477 8.61 -5.76 -0.40
CA GLN A 477 7.58 -5.09 -1.19
C GLN A 477 6.45 -6.00 -1.67
N THR A 478 6.68 -7.33 -1.76
CA THR A 478 5.69 -8.27 -2.30
C THR A 478 5.42 -9.44 -1.35
N ILE A 479 6.44 -10.23 -0.99
CA ILE A 479 6.24 -11.51 -0.28
C ILE A 479 5.74 -11.26 1.14
N ILE A 480 6.46 -10.48 1.95
CA ILE A 480 6.12 -10.21 3.35
C ILE A 480 4.75 -9.51 3.48
N PRO A 481 4.44 -8.45 2.69
CA PRO A 481 3.11 -7.84 2.70
C PRO A 481 1.98 -8.82 2.35
N TYR A 482 2.20 -9.72 1.41
CA TYR A 482 1.23 -10.76 1.09
C TYR A 482 1.04 -11.73 2.26
N LEU A 483 2.13 -12.30 2.81
CA LEU A 483 2.08 -13.22 3.96
C LEU A 483 1.32 -12.60 5.14
N LYS A 484 1.65 -11.37 5.53
CA LYS A 484 0.93 -10.64 6.58
C LYS A 484 -0.54 -10.44 6.22
N SER A 485 -0.84 -10.08 4.96
CA SER A 485 -2.21 -9.82 4.49
C SER A 485 -3.13 -11.03 4.57
N VAL A 486 -2.59 -12.23 4.46
CA VAL A 486 -3.33 -13.48 4.64
C VAL A 486 -3.26 -14.02 6.08
N GLY A 487 -2.59 -13.31 7.00
CA GLY A 487 -2.52 -13.61 8.43
C GLY A 487 -1.37 -14.54 8.82
N ILE A 488 -0.35 -14.68 7.97
CA ILE A 488 0.85 -15.49 8.26
C ILE A 488 1.90 -14.57 8.89
N SER A 489 2.40 -14.95 10.06
CA SER A 489 3.45 -14.24 10.81
C SER A 489 4.75 -15.03 10.90
N HIS A 490 4.76 -16.27 10.43
CA HIS A 490 5.89 -17.17 10.48
C HIS A 490 5.81 -18.18 9.34
N LEU A 491 6.94 -18.47 8.70
CA LEU A 491 7.10 -19.59 7.77
C LEU A 491 7.82 -20.71 8.50
N ASP A 492 7.24 -21.90 8.51
CA ASP A 492 7.88 -23.06 9.15
C ASP A 492 9.10 -23.49 8.34
N TYR A 493 8.96 -23.50 7.00
CA TYR A 493 10.03 -23.92 6.09
C TYR A 493 10.06 -23.02 4.85
N VAL A 494 11.27 -22.74 4.39
CA VAL A 494 11.56 -22.18 3.07
C VAL A 494 12.44 -23.18 2.32
N TYR A 495 11.97 -23.67 1.19
CA TYR A 495 12.74 -24.55 0.31
C TYR A 495 13.29 -23.73 -0.84
N ILE A 496 14.56 -23.87 -1.16
CA ILE A 496 15.21 -23.26 -2.32
C ILE A 496 15.59 -24.35 -3.29
N SER A 497 15.06 -24.27 -4.50
CA SER A 497 15.31 -25.28 -5.52
C SER A 497 16.77 -25.27 -5.99
N HIS A 498 17.33 -24.09 -6.23
CA HIS A 498 18.74 -23.86 -6.63
C HIS A 498 19.13 -22.38 -6.44
N ASP A 499 20.43 -22.07 -6.65
CA ASP A 499 21.01 -20.79 -6.28
C ASP A 499 20.83 -19.65 -7.31
N ASP A 500 20.04 -19.86 -8.38
CA ASP A 500 19.83 -18.80 -9.36
C ASP A 500 18.97 -17.66 -8.78
N PHE A 501 19.27 -16.43 -9.20
CA PHE A 501 18.71 -15.20 -8.62
C PHE A 501 17.17 -15.15 -8.68
N ASP A 502 16.55 -15.69 -9.72
CA ASP A 502 15.10 -15.73 -9.89
C ASP A 502 14.40 -16.84 -9.06
N HIS A 503 15.17 -17.59 -8.24
CA HIS A 503 14.68 -18.55 -7.24
C HIS A 503 15.05 -18.19 -5.81
N CYS A 504 16.25 -17.67 -5.55
CA CYS A 504 16.74 -17.37 -4.21
C CYS A 504 17.02 -15.87 -3.93
N GLY A 505 16.86 -14.97 -4.93
CA GLY A 505 17.30 -13.59 -4.85
C GLY A 505 16.64 -12.74 -3.76
N ALA A 506 15.47 -13.13 -3.25
CA ALA A 506 14.82 -12.45 -2.14
C ALA A 506 15.03 -13.13 -0.77
N LEU A 507 15.80 -14.24 -0.71
CA LEU A 507 15.93 -15.05 0.51
C LEU A 507 16.56 -14.27 1.66
N ASP A 508 17.70 -13.61 1.43
CA ASP A 508 18.43 -12.90 2.50
C ASP A 508 17.55 -11.81 3.13
N SER A 509 16.88 -11.00 2.31
CA SER A 509 15.96 -9.98 2.79
C SER A 509 14.75 -10.57 3.49
N LEU A 510 14.24 -11.72 3.05
CA LEU A 510 13.16 -12.42 3.72
C LEU A 510 13.57 -12.89 5.12
N LEU A 511 14.78 -13.43 5.28
CA LEU A 511 15.32 -13.89 6.57
C LEU A 511 15.60 -12.73 7.53
N GLU A 512 15.97 -11.57 7.00
CA GLU A 512 16.20 -10.37 7.82
C GLU A 512 14.89 -9.77 8.36
N HIS A 513 13.82 -9.79 7.57
CA HIS A 513 12.59 -9.03 7.88
C HIS A 513 11.39 -9.90 8.26
N PHE A 514 11.51 -11.24 8.18
CA PHE A 514 10.41 -12.15 8.48
C PHE A 514 10.87 -13.39 9.26
N SER A 515 10.00 -13.89 10.12
CA SER A 515 10.31 -15.08 10.92
C SER A 515 10.23 -16.33 10.06
N VAL A 516 11.37 -17.05 9.96
CA VAL A 516 11.50 -18.32 9.23
C VAL A 516 12.07 -19.37 10.18
N GLY A 517 11.46 -20.55 10.22
CA GLY A 517 11.89 -21.65 11.07
C GLY A 517 13.14 -22.33 10.54
N GLN A 518 13.11 -22.81 9.29
CA GLN A 518 14.23 -23.48 8.67
C GLN A 518 14.26 -23.24 7.16
N VAL A 519 15.46 -22.98 6.61
CA VAL A 519 15.73 -22.99 5.17
C VAL A 519 16.27 -24.36 4.76
N ILE A 520 15.79 -24.91 3.67
CA ILE A 520 16.19 -26.18 3.08
C ILE A 520 16.66 -25.92 1.65
N ASP A 521 17.95 -25.96 1.45
CA ASP A 521 18.66 -25.71 0.17
C ASP A 521 19.49 -26.90 -0.29
N SER A 522 19.35 -28.06 0.40
CA SER A 522 20.08 -29.28 0.14
C SER A 522 19.16 -30.48 0.21
N PHE A 523 19.58 -31.58 -0.44
CA PHE A 523 18.80 -32.81 -0.52
C PHE A 523 18.46 -33.36 0.85
N GLU A 524 17.16 -33.63 1.04
CA GLU A 524 16.57 -34.35 2.16
C GLU A 524 15.63 -35.42 1.61
N GLU A 525 15.67 -36.66 2.14
CA GLU A 525 14.89 -37.75 1.56
C GLU A 525 13.38 -37.48 1.63
N SER A 526 12.88 -37.15 2.80
CA SER A 526 11.48 -36.73 2.98
C SER A 526 11.22 -36.02 4.30
N ARG A 527 10.14 -35.23 4.32
CA ARG A 527 9.68 -34.53 5.53
C ARG A 527 8.16 -34.52 5.63
N GLN A 528 7.63 -34.80 6.82
CA GLN A 528 6.22 -34.65 7.15
C GLN A 528 5.99 -33.30 7.82
N ILE A 529 5.08 -32.48 7.27
CA ILE A 529 4.69 -31.17 7.83
C ILE A 529 3.17 -31.14 7.91
N GLY A 530 2.59 -31.24 9.10
CA GLY A 530 1.14 -31.33 9.24
C GLY A 530 0.54 -32.42 8.36
N CYS A 531 -0.38 -32.00 7.45
CA CYS A 531 -0.98 -32.91 6.48
C CYS A 531 -0.21 -32.99 5.13
N ALA A 532 0.89 -32.27 4.99
CA ALA A 532 1.74 -32.35 3.79
C ALA A 532 2.89 -33.33 4.00
N HIS A 533 3.21 -34.12 2.98
CA HIS A 533 4.41 -34.96 2.92
C HIS A 533 5.24 -34.48 1.71
N ILE A 534 6.47 -34.03 1.97
CA ILE A 534 7.42 -33.62 0.95
C ILE A 534 8.46 -34.70 0.78
N GLN A 535 8.62 -35.20 -0.40
CA GLN A 535 9.64 -36.17 -0.80
C GLN A 535 10.53 -35.53 -1.86
N MET A 536 11.85 -35.57 -1.70
CA MET A 536 12.78 -35.13 -2.74
C MET A 536 13.19 -36.27 -3.61
N LEU A 537 13.18 -36.00 -4.92
CA LEU A 537 13.68 -36.96 -5.92
C LEU A 537 15.19 -36.71 -6.09
N LYS A 538 15.97 -37.78 -6.09
CA LYS A 538 17.42 -37.70 -6.18
C LYS A 538 17.89 -38.05 -7.59
N SER A 539 18.62 -37.13 -8.21
CA SER A 539 19.38 -37.50 -9.41
C SER A 539 20.62 -38.32 -9.03
N ASP A 540 20.89 -39.36 -9.81
CA ASP A 540 22.10 -40.17 -9.66
C ASP A 540 23.35 -39.50 -10.25
N LYS A 541 23.17 -38.44 -11.04
CA LYS A 541 24.22 -37.69 -11.71
C LYS A 541 24.53 -36.37 -11.03
N ILE A 542 25.76 -35.95 -11.15
CA ILE A 542 26.21 -34.61 -10.78
C ILE A 542 26.24 -33.78 -12.06
N TYR A 543 25.48 -32.71 -12.06
CA TYR A 543 25.39 -31.75 -13.15
C TYR A 543 26.31 -30.55 -12.89
N SER A 544 26.82 -29.94 -13.94
CA SER A 544 27.64 -28.72 -13.85
C SER A 544 26.81 -27.44 -13.99
N ASP A 545 25.60 -27.57 -14.49
CA ASP A 545 24.64 -26.47 -14.66
C ASP A 545 23.84 -26.29 -13.36
N SER A 546 23.72 -25.06 -12.87
CA SER A 546 22.94 -24.73 -11.66
C SER A 546 21.48 -25.16 -11.77
N ASN A 547 20.87 -24.96 -12.94
CA ASN A 547 19.49 -25.36 -13.22
C ASN A 547 19.29 -26.86 -13.07
N ASP A 548 20.23 -27.68 -13.57
CA ASP A 548 20.17 -29.14 -13.48
C ASP A 548 20.51 -29.67 -12.07
N GLN A 549 20.99 -28.81 -11.16
CA GLN A 549 21.17 -29.11 -9.74
C GLN A 549 19.92 -28.85 -8.91
N SER A 550 18.81 -28.39 -9.51
CA SER A 550 17.57 -28.09 -8.84
C SER A 550 17.10 -29.25 -7.93
N LEU A 551 16.66 -28.91 -6.73
CA LEU A 551 15.97 -29.85 -5.84
C LEU A 551 14.58 -30.16 -6.40
N LEU A 552 14.36 -31.40 -6.74
CA LEU A 552 13.08 -31.88 -7.24
C LEU A 552 12.22 -32.31 -6.07
N MET A 553 11.02 -31.72 -5.92
CA MET A 553 10.16 -31.95 -4.76
C MET A 553 8.80 -32.50 -5.19
N TYR A 554 8.43 -33.64 -4.64
CA TYR A 554 7.09 -34.20 -4.75
C TYR A 554 6.33 -33.96 -3.44
N VAL A 555 5.30 -33.13 -3.51
CA VAL A 555 4.50 -32.71 -2.36
C VAL A 555 3.14 -33.37 -2.41
N THR A 556 2.87 -34.25 -1.45
CA THR A 556 1.58 -34.91 -1.29
C THR A 556 0.72 -34.14 -0.30
N LEU A 557 -0.44 -33.65 -0.76
CA LEU A 557 -1.47 -32.98 0.01
C LEU A 557 -2.77 -33.81 0.00
N PRO A 558 -3.71 -33.58 0.93
CA PRO A 558 -4.95 -34.38 1.00
C PRO A 558 -5.80 -34.45 -0.27
N ALA A 559 -5.71 -33.44 -1.14
CA ALA A 559 -6.52 -33.30 -2.35
C ALA A 559 -5.73 -33.34 -3.66
N MET A 560 -4.41 -33.30 -3.58
CA MET A 560 -3.57 -33.25 -4.79
C MET A 560 -2.11 -33.54 -4.48
N ASN A 561 -1.41 -34.03 -5.46
CA ASN A 561 0.03 -34.25 -5.47
C ASN A 561 0.67 -33.22 -6.43
N ILE A 562 1.69 -32.54 -5.98
CA ILE A 562 2.35 -31.48 -6.74
C ILE A 562 3.81 -31.85 -6.98
N LEU A 563 4.26 -31.76 -8.23
CA LEU A 563 5.65 -31.94 -8.58
C LEU A 563 6.30 -30.59 -8.92
N PHE A 564 7.34 -30.24 -8.17
CA PHE A 564 8.20 -29.09 -8.41
C PHE A 564 9.50 -29.58 -9.02
N MET A 565 9.83 -29.07 -10.21
CA MET A 565 11.02 -29.46 -10.97
C MET A 565 12.14 -28.43 -10.92
N GLY A 566 11.94 -27.30 -10.20
CA GLY A 566 12.84 -26.13 -10.31
C GLY A 566 13.05 -25.75 -11.77
N ASP A 567 14.30 -25.61 -12.18
CA ASP A 567 14.69 -25.28 -13.56
C ASP A 567 15.37 -26.47 -14.29
N ALA A 568 15.19 -27.67 -13.77
CA ALA A 568 15.75 -28.89 -14.30
C ALA A 568 15.45 -29.13 -15.78
N SER A 569 16.45 -29.49 -16.57
CA SER A 569 16.29 -29.75 -18.00
C SER A 569 15.78 -31.17 -18.29
N VAL A 570 15.54 -31.45 -19.57
CA VAL A 570 15.19 -32.81 -20.09
C VAL A 570 16.25 -33.87 -19.69
N ALA A 571 17.50 -33.49 -19.45
CA ALA A 571 18.53 -34.43 -19.00
C ALA A 571 18.22 -34.99 -17.60
N VAL A 572 17.75 -34.09 -16.69
CA VAL A 572 17.34 -34.48 -15.34
C VAL A 572 16.03 -35.27 -15.37
N GLU A 573 15.05 -34.85 -16.20
CA GLU A 573 13.79 -35.60 -16.37
C GLU A 573 14.05 -37.10 -16.70
N LYS A 574 15.01 -37.37 -17.60
CA LYS A 574 15.42 -38.71 -17.97
C LYS A 574 16.14 -39.46 -16.85
N ASP A 575 16.91 -38.76 -16.03
CA ASP A 575 17.66 -39.35 -14.95
C ASP A 575 16.75 -39.84 -13.82
N VAL A 576 15.71 -39.04 -13.51
CA VAL A 576 14.72 -39.41 -12.49
C VAL A 576 13.52 -40.20 -13.03
N GLU A 577 13.54 -40.61 -14.32
CA GLU A 577 12.43 -41.27 -15.03
C GLU A 577 11.85 -42.45 -14.25
N LYS A 578 12.69 -43.27 -13.64
CA LYS A 578 12.24 -44.47 -12.88
C LYS A 578 11.49 -44.07 -11.60
N GLN A 579 11.91 -42.99 -10.93
CA GLN A 579 11.26 -42.51 -9.73
C GLN A 579 9.89 -41.86 -10.06
N LEU A 580 9.77 -41.26 -11.26
CA LEU A 580 8.55 -40.64 -11.74
C LEU A 580 7.45 -41.66 -12.13
N GLN A 581 7.81 -42.88 -12.51
CA GLN A 581 6.85 -43.91 -12.96
C GLN A 581 5.83 -44.30 -11.89
N ASP A 582 6.23 -44.19 -10.62
CA ASP A 582 5.38 -44.56 -9.48
C ASP A 582 4.63 -43.38 -8.86
N LEU A 583 4.79 -42.16 -9.42
CA LEU A 583 4.17 -40.97 -8.90
C LEU A 583 2.88 -40.61 -9.64
N ASP A 584 1.84 -40.34 -8.86
CA ASP A 584 0.57 -39.77 -9.34
C ASP A 584 0.64 -38.23 -9.18
N VAL A 585 0.77 -37.48 -10.28
CA VAL A 585 0.98 -36.05 -10.28
C VAL A 585 -0.26 -35.31 -10.77
N ASP A 586 -0.94 -34.60 -9.89
CA ASP A 586 -2.09 -33.76 -10.25
C ASP A 586 -1.66 -32.40 -10.79
N VAL A 587 -0.66 -31.80 -10.17
CA VAL A 587 -0.19 -30.43 -10.45
C VAL A 587 1.30 -30.47 -10.74
N LEU A 588 1.70 -29.91 -11.88
CA LEU A 588 3.10 -29.74 -12.26
C LEU A 588 3.47 -28.26 -12.14
N LYS A 589 4.48 -27.90 -11.30
CA LYS A 589 5.21 -26.65 -11.50
C LYS A 589 6.16 -26.88 -12.69
N VAL A 590 5.84 -26.25 -13.80
CA VAL A 590 6.56 -26.41 -15.08
C VAL A 590 8.02 -25.96 -14.91
N SER A 591 8.94 -26.82 -15.33
CA SER A 591 10.36 -26.54 -15.18
C SER A 591 10.82 -25.35 -16.03
N HIS A 592 11.77 -24.60 -15.50
CA HIS A 592 12.50 -23.51 -16.17
C HIS A 592 11.55 -22.52 -16.86
N HIS A 593 10.50 -22.10 -16.14
CA HIS A 593 9.47 -21.15 -16.58
C HIS A 593 8.84 -21.47 -17.93
N GLY A 594 8.87 -22.75 -18.34
CA GLY A 594 8.40 -23.20 -19.64
C GLY A 594 9.41 -23.04 -20.77
N SER A 595 10.71 -23.12 -20.47
CA SER A 595 11.78 -23.18 -21.46
C SER A 595 11.63 -24.37 -22.40
N ALA A 596 12.03 -24.21 -23.66
CA ALA A 596 12.06 -25.31 -24.63
C ALA A 596 13.01 -26.46 -24.24
N THR A 597 13.99 -26.20 -23.35
CA THR A 597 14.96 -27.14 -22.81
C THR A 597 14.40 -28.10 -21.77
N ALA A 598 13.16 -27.90 -21.34
CA ALA A 598 12.51 -28.68 -20.29
C ALA A 598 11.10 -29.15 -20.69
N THR A 599 10.45 -29.86 -19.80
CA THR A 599 9.05 -30.32 -19.91
C THR A 599 8.82 -31.11 -21.21
N SER A 600 9.56 -32.20 -21.38
CA SER A 600 9.51 -33.02 -22.58
C SER A 600 8.16 -33.73 -22.75
N ALA A 601 7.83 -34.10 -24.00
CA ALA A 601 6.60 -34.87 -24.31
C ALA A 601 6.58 -36.25 -23.64
N THR A 602 7.74 -36.89 -23.48
CA THR A 602 7.91 -38.16 -22.78
C THR A 602 7.60 -38.03 -21.31
N PHE A 603 8.20 -37.00 -20.65
CA PHE A 603 7.96 -36.65 -19.25
C PHE A 603 6.47 -36.40 -18.97
N LEU A 604 5.82 -35.54 -19.76
CA LEU A 604 4.37 -35.28 -19.64
C LEU A 604 3.50 -36.53 -19.92
N SER A 605 3.99 -37.47 -20.73
CA SER A 605 3.27 -38.75 -20.98
C SER A 605 3.42 -39.74 -19.85
N GLN A 606 4.32 -39.48 -18.91
CA GLN A 606 4.60 -40.34 -17.78
C GLN A 606 3.85 -39.86 -16.52
N ILE A 607 3.87 -38.54 -16.24
CA ILE A 607 3.29 -37.99 -15.02
C ILE A 607 1.83 -37.57 -15.16
N HIS A 608 1.31 -37.36 -16.38
CA HIS A 608 -0.10 -37.02 -16.71
C HIS A 608 -0.76 -35.94 -15.82
N PRO A 609 -0.15 -34.77 -15.60
CA PRO A 609 -0.72 -33.77 -14.71
C PRO A 609 -2.01 -33.17 -15.28
N GLU A 610 -2.94 -32.77 -14.40
CA GLU A 610 -4.17 -32.05 -14.80
C GLU A 610 -3.95 -30.56 -14.90
N ILE A 611 -3.04 -30.02 -14.08
CA ILE A 611 -2.75 -28.57 -13.96
C ILE A 611 -1.24 -28.36 -14.14
N ALA A 612 -0.89 -27.32 -14.91
CA ALA A 612 0.47 -26.82 -15.06
C ALA A 612 0.56 -25.39 -14.54
N MET A 613 1.45 -25.14 -13.57
CA MET A 613 1.74 -23.81 -13.00
C MET A 613 3.02 -23.26 -13.63
N ILE A 614 3.02 -22.01 -14.08
CA ILE A 614 4.17 -21.35 -14.69
C ILE A 614 4.36 -19.96 -14.06
N GLY A 615 5.49 -19.75 -13.36
CA GLY A 615 5.95 -18.45 -12.90
C GLY A 615 6.74 -17.75 -14.00
N VAL A 616 6.24 -16.64 -14.53
CA VAL A 616 6.89 -15.98 -15.66
C VAL A 616 6.42 -14.53 -15.79
N LYS A 617 7.34 -13.63 -16.18
CA LYS A 617 7.05 -12.21 -16.43
C LYS A 617 6.45 -12.02 -17.82
N LYS A 618 5.47 -11.12 -17.91
CA LYS A 618 4.94 -10.66 -19.20
C LYS A 618 6.06 -10.02 -20.03
N ASP A 619 6.12 -10.35 -21.33
CA ASP A 619 7.08 -9.80 -22.29
C ASP A 619 8.56 -9.95 -21.84
N ASN A 620 8.90 -11.10 -21.21
CA ASN A 620 10.24 -11.36 -20.75
C ASN A 620 11.26 -11.56 -21.89
N MET A 621 12.53 -11.22 -21.62
CA MET A 621 13.61 -11.26 -22.62
C MET A 621 13.97 -12.70 -23.09
N TYR A 622 13.58 -13.71 -22.32
CA TYR A 622 13.85 -15.13 -22.62
C TYR A 622 12.78 -15.75 -23.52
N HIS A 623 11.69 -15.01 -23.80
CA HIS A 623 10.54 -15.49 -24.53
C HIS A 623 9.90 -16.75 -23.92
N HIS A 624 9.92 -16.86 -22.58
CA HIS A 624 9.25 -17.90 -21.85
C HIS A 624 7.79 -17.53 -21.54
N PRO A 625 6.88 -18.52 -21.43
CA PRO A 625 7.07 -19.93 -21.82
C PRO A 625 7.17 -20.08 -23.35
N SER A 626 7.99 -21.03 -23.81
CA SER A 626 8.13 -21.31 -25.23
C SER A 626 6.81 -21.83 -25.82
N LEU A 627 6.53 -21.47 -27.07
CA LEU A 627 5.33 -21.94 -27.76
C LEU A 627 5.24 -23.48 -27.80
N GLU A 628 6.40 -24.12 -27.94
CA GLU A 628 6.48 -25.59 -27.98
C GLU A 628 5.99 -26.23 -26.66
N VAL A 629 6.36 -25.69 -25.50
CA VAL A 629 5.92 -26.22 -24.21
C VAL A 629 4.42 -25.99 -24.03
N ILE A 630 3.93 -24.79 -24.37
CA ILE A 630 2.50 -24.50 -24.33
C ILE A 630 1.70 -25.44 -25.21
N GLU A 631 2.14 -25.69 -26.45
CA GLU A 631 1.47 -26.64 -27.34
C GLU A 631 1.49 -28.07 -26.81
N ARG A 632 2.60 -28.51 -26.19
CA ARG A 632 2.69 -29.85 -25.57
C ARG A 632 1.65 -30.01 -24.45
N LEU A 633 1.55 -29.00 -23.55
CA LEU A 633 0.58 -28.98 -22.47
C LEU A 633 -0.87 -29.00 -23.01
N GLN A 634 -1.17 -28.14 -24.00
CA GLN A 634 -2.49 -28.04 -24.61
C GLN A 634 -2.92 -29.33 -25.33
N ARG A 635 -2.01 -29.97 -26.08
CA ARG A 635 -2.29 -31.26 -26.76
C ARG A 635 -2.63 -32.39 -25.77
N LYS A 636 -2.16 -32.28 -24.52
CA LYS A 636 -2.47 -33.22 -23.43
C LYS A 636 -3.74 -32.84 -22.66
N GLY A 637 -4.39 -31.72 -22.99
CA GLY A 637 -5.57 -31.23 -22.27
C GLY A 637 -5.29 -30.70 -20.87
N ILE A 638 -4.03 -30.35 -20.57
CA ILE A 638 -3.61 -29.85 -19.26
C ILE A 638 -4.07 -28.40 -19.08
N THR A 639 -4.66 -28.07 -17.93
CA THR A 639 -5.03 -26.69 -17.58
C THR A 639 -3.77 -25.89 -17.25
N ILE A 640 -3.55 -24.78 -17.97
CA ILE A 640 -2.36 -23.95 -17.81
C ILE A 640 -2.72 -22.72 -16.98
N LEU A 641 -1.99 -22.47 -15.88
CA LEU A 641 -2.05 -21.28 -15.05
C LEU A 641 -0.71 -20.56 -15.15
N ARG A 642 -0.75 -19.25 -15.51
CA ARG A 642 0.46 -18.47 -15.79
C ARG A 642 0.41 -17.10 -15.11
N THR A 643 1.47 -16.73 -14.38
CA THR A 643 1.51 -15.43 -13.67
C THR A 643 1.47 -14.22 -14.61
N ASP A 644 2.00 -14.31 -15.83
CA ASP A 644 1.96 -13.21 -16.82
C ASP A 644 0.57 -12.96 -17.44
N GLN A 645 -0.37 -13.91 -17.28
CA GLN A 645 -1.73 -13.82 -17.81
C GLN A 645 -2.80 -13.78 -16.71
N ASP A 646 -2.66 -14.64 -15.71
CA ASP A 646 -3.62 -14.81 -14.62
C ASP A 646 -3.24 -13.94 -13.39
N GLY A 647 -1.99 -13.40 -13.32
CA GLY A 647 -1.42 -12.84 -12.10
C GLY A 647 -1.18 -13.93 -11.06
N MET A 648 -1.23 -13.56 -9.78
CA MET A 648 -1.26 -14.53 -8.68
C MET A 648 -2.49 -15.40 -8.78
N PHE A 649 -2.31 -16.70 -8.54
CA PHE A 649 -3.44 -17.65 -8.53
C PHE A 649 -3.33 -18.63 -7.38
N HIS A 650 -4.47 -19.23 -7.02
CA HIS A 650 -4.57 -20.12 -5.87
C HIS A 650 -5.21 -21.45 -6.25
N ILE A 651 -4.70 -22.54 -5.70
CA ILE A 651 -5.36 -23.84 -5.70
C ILE A 651 -5.74 -24.14 -4.25
N ARG A 652 -7.01 -23.93 -3.93
CA ARG A 652 -7.55 -24.13 -2.59
C ARG A 652 -8.07 -25.54 -2.44
N PHE A 653 -7.82 -26.18 -1.29
CA PHE A 653 -8.30 -27.53 -1.02
C PHE A 653 -8.97 -27.66 0.34
N TYR A 654 -10.01 -28.50 0.37
CA TYR A 654 -10.74 -28.85 1.58
C TYR A 654 -11.03 -30.37 1.56
N GLY A 655 -10.47 -31.12 2.50
CA GLY A 655 -10.49 -32.57 2.45
C GLY A 655 -9.85 -33.07 1.15
N LYS A 656 -10.62 -33.81 0.32
CA LYS A 656 -10.18 -34.32 -0.97
C LYS A 656 -10.61 -33.48 -2.19
N GLU A 657 -11.30 -32.37 -1.94
CA GLU A 657 -11.77 -31.48 -3.01
C GLU A 657 -10.78 -30.33 -3.21
N ARG A 658 -10.64 -29.88 -4.47
CA ARG A 658 -9.80 -28.74 -4.84
C ARG A 658 -10.52 -27.79 -5.77
N TYR A 659 -10.17 -26.50 -5.70
CA TYR A 659 -10.77 -25.41 -6.46
C TYR A 659 -9.68 -24.44 -6.91
N ILE A 660 -9.72 -24.04 -8.19
CA ILE A 660 -8.82 -23.02 -8.74
C ILE A 660 -9.48 -21.65 -8.59
N LEU A 661 -8.73 -20.69 -8.07
CA LEU A 661 -9.13 -19.28 -7.96
C LEU A 661 -8.07 -18.43 -8.69
N ARG A 662 -8.53 -17.57 -9.60
CA ARG A 662 -7.69 -16.66 -10.40
C ARG A 662 -7.97 -15.21 -10.02
#